data_812d56277c3ad44dfcbe579a6a21421a
#
_entry.id   812d56277c3ad44dfcbe579a6a21421a
#
_cell.length_a   1.000
_cell.length_b   1.000
_cell.length_c   1.000
_cell.angle_alpha   90.00
_cell.angle_beta   90.00
_cell.angle_gamma   90.00
#
_symmetry.space_group_name_H-M   'P 1'
#
loop_
_entity.id
_entity.type
_entity.pdbx_description
1 polymer ?
#
loop_
_entity_poly.entity_id
_entity_poly.type
_entity_poly.pdbx_seq_one_letter_code
_entity_poly.pdbx_strand_id
1 'polypeptide(L)'
;MAGASVKVAVRVRPFNSREIGKESKCIIQMSGNTTTILNPKQPKDNKSFNFDYSYWSHTSPEDINYASQQQVYRDIGEEMLQHAFEGYNVCIFAYGQTGAGKSYTMMGKQEKDQQGIIPLLCEDLFTKINDSSNDNRLSYSVEVSYMEIYCERVRDLLNPKNKGNLRVREHPLLGPYVEDLSKLAVTSYSDIQDLMDAGNKARTVAATNMNETSSRSHAVFNIIFTQKEHDSQTDNTSEKVSKISLVDLAGSERADSTGAKGTRLKEGANINKSLTTLGKVISALAEMKKKKVESFIPYRDSVLTWLLRENLGGNSRTAMVAALSPADINYDETLSTLRYADRAKQIRCNAIINEDPNNRLVRELKEEVARLRDLLYSQGLEIGIRLEETISVVQALLCSVQETEKIIAELNETWEEKLRRTESQEMMLLPLDIPNLLVSVFQTPHLVNLNEDPLMSECLLYYIKDGITKVGRKDARTRQDIVLSGHFIKEEHCCFTSTIGMSGEGVVVLEPCDGAETYVNGKRVTAPTVLRSGNRIIMGKSHVFRFNDPEQARQERERTPCAETPAEPVDWAFAQRELLEKQGIDMKQEMDQRLQDLEDQYRKEKEVASSLLDDLQRVSLQDFLFGLAFLVIDGFN
;
A
#
# COMPACT_ATOMS: atom_id res chain seq x y z
N MET A 1 -7.70 -0.35 23.27
CA MET A 1 -9.00 -0.69 22.62
C MET A 1 -8.97 -2.15 22.20
N ALA A 2 -10.08 -2.90 22.36
CA ALA A 2 -10.14 -4.29 21.93
C ALA A 2 -10.20 -4.30 20.40
N GLY A 3 -9.21 -4.91 19.70
CA GLY A 3 -9.14 -4.99 18.26
C GLY A 3 -10.42 -5.60 17.65
N ALA A 4 -10.80 -5.14 16.46
CA ALA A 4 -11.96 -5.65 15.73
C ALA A 4 -11.74 -7.11 15.32
N SER A 5 -12.75 -7.97 15.47
CA SER A 5 -12.68 -9.35 14.99
C SER A 5 -12.91 -9.42 13.48
N VAL A 6 -12.32 -10.43 12.83
CA VAL A 6 -12.64 -10.74 11.44
C VAL A 6 -14.14 -10.99 11.31
N LYS A 7 -14.81 -10.28 10.39
CA LYS A 7 -16.20 -10.54 10.05
C LYS A 7 -16.29 -11.76 9.15
N VAL A 8 -17.22 -12.64 9.44
CA VAL A 8 -17.39 -13.88 8.69
C VAL A 8 -18.81 -14.01 8.17
N ALA A 9 -18.91 -14.10 6.85
CA ALA A 9 -20.13 -14.42 6.14
C ALA A 9 -20.05 -15.83 5.54
N VAL A 10 -21.15 -16.54 5.51
CA VAL A 10 -21.28 -17.79 4.75
C VAL A 10 -22.33 -17.62 3.67
N ARG A 11 -22.09 -18.18 2.49
CA ARG A 11 -23.00 -18.10 1.35
C ARG A 11 -23.19 -19.46 0.71
N VAL A 12 -24.43 -19.94 0.61
CA VAL A 12 -24.77 -21.17 -0.10
C VAL A 12 -25.30 -20.86 -1.49
N ARG A 13 -24.73 -21.50 -2.51
CA ARG A 13 -25.14 -21.34 -3.92
C ARG A 13 -26.24 -22.34 -4.33
N PRO A 14 -26.88 -22.15 -5.50
CA PRO A 14 -27.71 -23.17 -6.13
C PRO A 14 -26.95 -24.46 -6.45
N PHE A 15 -27.69 -25.57 -6.69
CA PHE A 15 -27.08 -26.78 -7.26
C PHE A 15 -26.48 -26.52 -8.65
N ASN A 16 -25.33 -27.10 -8.91
CA ASN A 16 -24.75 -27.11 -10.25
C ASN A 16 -25.25 -28.33 -11.07
N SER A 17 -24.98 -28.34 -12.38
CA SER A 17 -25.46 -29.40 -13.28
C SER A 17 -25.00 -30.82 -12.87
N ARG A 18 -23.80 -30.96 -12.27
CA ARG A 18 -23.29 -32.24 -11.77
C ARG A 18 -24.05 -32.73 -10.54
N GLU A 19 -24.38 -31.81 -9.65
CA GLU A 19 -25.13 -32.12 -8.42
C GLU A 19 -26.58 -32.48 -8.74
N ILE A 20 -27.20 -31.76 -9.68
CA ILE A 20 -28.53 -32.09 -10.22
C ILE A 20 -28.53 -33.48 -10.87
N GLY A 21 -27.55 -33.74 -11.74
CA GLY A 21 -27.41 -35.04 -12.42
C GLY A 21 -27.11 -36.22 -11.48
N LYS A 22 -26.70 -35.94 -10.24
CA LYS A 22 -26.52 -36.93 -9.18
C LYS A 22 -27.69 -37.00 -8.19
N GLU A 23 -28.76 -36.25 -8.45
CA GLU A 23 -29.95 -36.14 -7.59
C GLU A 23 -29.57 -35.78 -6.13
N SER A 24 -28.55 -34.88 -5.97
CA SER A 24 -28.04 -34.50 -4.67
C SER A 24 -29.09 -33.81 -3.82
N LYS A 25 -29.04 -34.08 -2.50
CA LYS A 25 -29.94 -33.48 -1.51
C LYS A 25 -29.28 -32.26 -0.87
N CYS A 26 -30.07 -31.24 -0.56
CA CYS A 26 -29.59 -30.08 0.18
C CYS A 26 -29.34 -30.45 1.65
N ILE A 27 -28.11 -30.19 2.13
CA ILE A 27 -27.67 -30.48 3.50
C ILE A 27 -27.47 -29.21 4.33
N ILE A 28 -27.79 -28.04 3.80
CA ILE A 28 -27.63 -26.76 4.50
C ILE A 28 -29.02 -26.22 4.88
N GLN A 29 -29.12 -25.73 6.09
CA GLN A 29 -30.25 -24.96 6.59
C GLN A 29 -29.74 -23.67 7.21
N MET A 30 -30.41 -22.55 6.93
CA MET A 30 -30.07 -21.25 7.51
C MET A 30 -31.27 -20.67 8.23
N SER A 31 -31.03 -20.12 9.43
CA SER A 31 -32.03 -19.40 10.21
C SER A 31 -31.36 -18.20 10.87
N GLY A 32 -31.68 -16.99 10.39
CA GLY A 32 -30.94 -15.78 10.75
C GLY A 32 -29.43 -15.96 10.48
N ASN A 33 -28.60 -15.72 11.48
CA ASN A 33 -27.16 -15.86 11.39
C ASN A 33 -26.62 -17.28 11.67
N THR A 34 -27.52 -18.24 11.89
CA THR A 34 -27.15 -19.62 12.17
C THR A 34 -27.22 -20.47 10.92
N THR A 35 -26.13 -21.12 10.57
CA THR A 35 -26.03 -22.10 9.48
C THR A 35 -25.84 -23.49 10.06
N THR A 36 -26.75 -24.41 9.72
CA THR A 36 -26.73 -25.82 10.15
C THR A 36 -26.40 -26.71 8.97
N ILE A 37 -25.47 -27.64 9.15
CA ILE A 37 -25.15 -28.69 8.19
C ILE A 37 -25.71 -30.03 8.68
N LEU A 38 -26.49 -30.69 7.82
CA LEU A 38 -27.11 -31.98 8.10
C LEU A 38 -26.16 -33.10 7.69
N ASN A 39 -25.93 -34.05 8.60
CA ASN A 39 -25.08 -35.20 8.28
C ASN A 39 -25.90 -36.26 7.50
N PRO A 40 -25.61 -36.51 6.21
CA PRO A 40 -26.38 -37.44 5.40
C PRO A 40 -26.25 -38.90 5.88
N LYS A 41 -25.17 -39.24 6.59
CA LYS A 41 -24.94 -40.60 7.12
C LYS A 41 -25.50 -40.78 8.52
N GLN A 42 -25.62 -39.71 9.30
CA GLN A 42 -26.08 -39.71 10.70
C GLN A 42 -26.99 -38.52 10.96
N PRO A 43 -28.29 -38.60 10.65
CA PRO A 43 -29.22 -37.46 10.75
C PRO A 43 -29.34 -36.82 12.14
N LYS A 44 -28.89 -37.53 13.20
CA LYS A 44 -28.86 -36.98 14.57
C LYS A 44 -27.59 -36.19 14.90
N ASP A 45 -26.53 -36.26 14.07
CA ASP A 45 -25.26 -35.53 14.25
C ASP A 45 -25.20 -34.29 13.37
N ASN A 46 -26.12 -33.38 13.54
CA ASN A 46 -26.13 -32.10 12.85
C ASN A 46 -25.21 -31.11 13.57
N LYS A 47 -24.58 -30.21 12.82
CA LYS A 47 -23.68 -29.19 13.38
C LYS A 47 -24.18 -27.82 12.99
N SER A 48 -24.32 -26.95 13.99
CA SER A 48 -24.74 -25.56 13.80
C SER A 48 -23.60 -24.61 14.13
N PHE A 49 -23.46 -23.57 13.32
CA PHE A 49 -22.46 -22.51 13.45
C PHE A 49 -23.15 -21.16 13.39
N ASN A 50 -22.67 -20.19 14.15
CA ASN A 50 -23.19 -18.83 14.14
C ASN A 50 -22.17 -17.89 13.53
N PHE A 51 -22.55 -17.19 12.46
CA PHE A 51 -21.71 -16.26 11.72
C PHE A 51 -22.24 -14.83 11.84
N ASP A 52 -21.53 -13.85 11.26
CA ASP A 52 -22.01 -12.47 11.23
C ASP A 52 -23.12 -12.33 10.18
N TYR A 53 -23.00 -13.07 9.06
CA TYR A 53 -24.00 -13.14 8.01
C TYR A 53 -24.12 -14.57 7.47
N SER A 54 -25.36 -14.97 7.15
CA SER A 54 -25.68 -16.25 6.49
C SER A 54 -26.57 -16.00 5.27
N TYR A 55 -26.01 -16.18 4.06
CA TYR A 55 -26.67 -15.85 2.80
C TYR A 55 -27.23 -17.09 2.12
N TRP A 56 -28.55 -17.14 2.01
CA TRP A 56 -29.27 -18.16 1.28
C TRP A 56 -29.42 -17.75 -0.18
N SER A 57 -28.47 -18.13 -1.04
CA SER A 57 -28.58 -17.94 -2.50
C SER A 57 -28.92 -19.24 -3.24
N HIS A 58 -29.47 -20.26 -2.54
CA HIS A 58 -29.76 -21.57 -3.09
C HIS A 58 -31.02 -21.60 -3.94
N THR A 59 -32.00 -20.78 -3.59
CA THR A 59 -33.29 -20.65 -4.26
C THR A 59 -33.28 -19.63 -5.38
N SER A 60 -34.41 -19.38 -6.03
CA SER A 60 -34.56 -18.38 -7.08
C SER A 60 -34.75 -16.97 -6.49
N PRO A 61 -34.52 -15.90 -7.29
CA PRO A 61 -34.69 -14.52 -6.84
C PRO A 61 -36.08 -14.14 -6.35
N GLU A 62 -37.09 -14.94 -6.68
CA GLU A 62 -38.49 -14.75 -6.23
C GLU A 62 -38.73 -15.19 -4.78
N ASP A 63 -37.79 -15.95 -4.20
CA ASP A 63 -37.87 -16.36 -2.80
C ASP A 63 -37.50 -15.18 -1.88
N ILE A 64 -38.35 -14.92 -0.89
CA ILE A 64 -38.12 -13.83 0.09
C ILE A 64 -36.83 -13.99 0.89
N ASN A 65 -36.30 -15.19 1.00
CA ASN A 65 -35.05 -15.49 1.71
C ASN A 65 -33.82 -15.45 0.79
N TYR A 66 -34.02 -15.22 -0.52
CA TYR A 66 -32.92 -15.20 -1.48
C TYR A 66 -31.96 -14.03 -1.23
N ALA A 67 -30.68 -14.34 -1.04
CA ALA A 67 -29.62 -13.34 -0.91
C ALA A 67 -29.00 -13.06 -2.28
N SER A 68 -29.22 -11.85 -2.80
CA SER A 68 -28.68 -11.37 -4.08
C SER A 68 -27.21 -10.92 -3.96
N GLN A 69 -26.55 -10.63 -5.09
CA GLN A 69 -25.23 -10.01 -5.14
C GLN A 69 -25.24 -8.64 -4.45
N GLN A 70 -26.25 -7.84 -4.72
CA GLN A 70 -26.42 -6.51 -4.12
C GLN A 70 -26.54 -6.57 -2.60
N GLN A 71 -27.27 -7.56 -2.06
CA GLN A 71 -27.36 -7.72 -0.62
C GLN A 71 -26.02 -8.06 0.01
N VAL A 72 -25.28 -9.01 -0.58
CA VAL A 72 -23.94 -9.39 -0.09
C VAL A 72 -22.98 -8.21 -0.14
N TYR A 73 -23.04 -7.40 -1.20
CA TYR A 73 -22.23 -6.19 -1.32
C TYR A 73 -22.61 -5.16 -0.27
N ARG A 74 -23.90 -4.85 -0.09
CA ARG A 74 -24.37 -3.86 0.88
C ARG A 74 -23.94 -4.21 2.31
N ASP A 75 -24.06 -5.47 2.69
CA ASP A 75 -23.76 -5.89 4.06
C ASP A 75 -22.24 -5.96 4.35
N ILE A 76 -21.42 -6.23 3.35
CA ILE A 76 -19.96 -6.44 3.52
C ILE A 76 -19.15 -5.36 2.77
N GLY A 77 -19.43 -5.16 1.49
CA GLY A 77 -18.64 -4.29 0.62
C GLY A 77 -18.74 -2.83 1.02
N GLU A 78 -19.96 -2.32 1.23
CA GLU A 78 -20.19 -0.92 1.61
C GLU A 78 -19.54 -0.60 2.95
N GLU A 79 -19.63 -1.50 3.95
CA GLU A 79 -19.00 -1.30 5.24
C GLU A 79 -17.47 -1.25 5.12
N MET A 80 -16.88 -2.18 4.34
CA MET A 80 -15.44 -2.19 4.13
C MET A 80 -14.97 -0.95 3.34
N LEU A 81 -15.74 -0.50 2.36
CA LEU A 81 -15.45 0.73 1.63
C LEU A 81 -15.52 1.95 2.56
N GLN A 82 -16.52 2.03 3.45
CA GLN A 82 -16.61 3.08 4.45
C GLN A 82 -15.35 3.12 5.34
N HIS A 83 -14.88 1.96 5.79
CA HIS A 83 -13.64 1.90 6.56
C HIS A 83 -12.41 2.35 5.77
N ALA A 84 -12.37 2.11 4.45
CA ALA A 84 -11.30 2.62 3.60
C ALA A 84 -11.34 4.16 3.51
N PHE A 85 -12.52 4.77 3.42
CA PHE A 85 -12.66 6.23 3.49
C PHE A 85 -12.28 6.82 4.87
N GLU A 86 -12.41 6.04 5.93
CA GLU A 86 -11.92 6.42 7.27
C GLU A 86 -10.40 6.36 7.39
N GLY A 87 -9.69 5.72 6.44
CA GLY A 87 -8.24 5.57 6.42
C GLY A 87 -7.72 4.21 6.93
N TYR A 88 -8.60 3.21 7.11
CA TYR A 88 -8.18 1.86 7.47
C TYR A 88 -7.78 1.04 6.24
N ASN A 89 -6.81 0.14 6.40
CA ASN A 89 -6.65 -0.97 5.47
C ASN A 89 -7.83 -1.92 5.60
N VAL A 90 -8.31 -2.44 4.47
CA VAL A 90 -9.42 -3.39 4.43
C VAL A 90 -9.10 -4.61 3.58
N CYS A 91 -9.65 -5.76 3.94
CA CYS A 91 -9.49 -6.98 3.17
C CYS A 91 -10.80 -7.77 3.10
N ILE A 92 -11.17 -8.20 1.90
CA ILE A 92 -12.26 -9.16 1.68
C ILE A 92 -11.69 -10.37 0.96
N PHE A 93 -11.80 -11.56 1.53
CA PHE A 93 -11.34 -12.77 0.89
C PHE A 93 -12.40 -13.87 0.85
N ALA A 94 -12.49 -14.57 -0.29
CA ALA A 94 -13.41 -15.67 -0.50
C ALA A 94 -12.71 -17.03 -0.33
N TYR A 95 -13.30 -17.94 0.46
CA TYR A 95 -12.76 -19.27 0.78
C TYR A 95 -13.81 -20.36 0.55
N GLY A 96 -13.39 -21.55 0.14
CA GLY A 96 -14.26 -22.72 -0.05
C GLY A 96 -13.77 -23.61 -1.20
N GLN A 97 -14.40 -24.75 -1.39
CA GLN A 97 -14.04 -25.70 -2.45
C GLN A 97 -14.21 -25.12 -3.87
N THR A 98 -13.59 -25.76 -4.85
CA THR A 98 -13.83 -25.45 -6.27
C THR A 98 -15.30 -25.59 -6.61
N GLY A 99 -15.84 -24.62 -7.35
CA GLY A 99 -17.25 -24.58 -7.73
C GLY A 99 -18.22 -24.22 -6.60
N ALA A 100 -17.75 -23.79 -5.41
CA ALA A 100 -18.64 -23.32 -4.33
C ALA A 100 -19.18 -21.90 -4.52
N GLY A 101 -18.66 -21.14 -5.51
CA GLY A 101 -19.16 -19.78 -5.83
C GLY A 101 -18.28 -18.65 -5.33
N LYS A 102 -16.98 -18.88 -5.01
CA LYS A 102 -16.02 -17.84 -4.60
C LYS A 102 -15.92 -16.73 -5.64
N SER A 103 -15.48 -17.08 -6.86
CA SER A 103 -15.31 -16.13 -7.95
C SER A 103 -16.62 -15.46 -8.37
N TYR A 104 -17.76 -16.16 -8.27
CA TYR A 104 -19.06 -15.55 -8.49
C TYR A 104 -19.39 -14.49 -7.43
N THR A 105 -19.06 -14.72 -6.16
CA THR A 105 -19.28 -13.74 -5.11
C THR A 105 -18.33 -12.54 -5.24
N MET A 106 -17.06 -12.79 -5.61
CA MET A 106 -16.07 -11.72 -5.71
C MET A 106 -16.17 -10.92 -7.01
N MET A 107 -16.24 -11.59 -8.18
CA MET A 107 -16.28 -10.95 -9.49
C MET A 107 -17.71 -10.89 -10.07
N GLY A 108 -18.49 -11.95 -9.88
CA GLY A 108 -19.82 -12.07 -10.48
C GLY A 108 -19.77 -12.31 -11.97
N LYS A 109 -20.80 -11.80 -12.68
CA LYS A 109 -20.90 -11.75 -14.14
C LYS A 109 -21.09 -10.31 -14.57
N GLN A 110 -20.80 -10.01 -15.84
CA GLN A 110 -20.96 -8.66 -16.42
C GLN A 110 -22.44 -8.24 -16.61
N GLU A 111 -23.39 -9.16 -16.42
CA GLU A 111 -24.82 -8.87 -16.48
C GLU A 111 -25.22 -7.95 -15.32
N LYS A 112 -26.18 -7.05 -15.59
CA LYS A 112 -26.75 -6.17 -14.58
C LYS A 112 -27.35 -7.01 -13.45
N ASP A 113 -27.11 -6.60 -12.21
CA ASP A 113 -27.53 -7.27 -10.97
C ASP A 113 -26.79 -8.59 -10.64
N GLN A 114 -25.80 -9.00 -11.45
CA GLN A 114 -24.98 -10.19 -11.21
C GLN A 114 -23.51 -9.87 -10.94
N GLN A 115 -23.16 -8.60 -10.83
CA GLN A 115 -21.83 -8.16 -10.46
C GLN A 115 -21.48 -8.57 -9.04
N GLY A 116 -20.21 -8.94 -8.82
CA GLY A 116 -19.69 -9.33 -7.51
C GLY A 116 -19.22 -8.16 -6.67
N ILE A 117 -18.64 -8.48 -5.53
CA ILE A 117 -18.13 -7.49 -4.56
C ILE A 117 -17.08 -6.56 -5.20
N ILE A 118 -16.17 -7.09 -6.03
CA ILE A 118 -15.07 -6.29 -6.61
C ILE A 118 -15.60 -5.20 -7.53
N PRO A 119 -16.36 -5.48 -8.60
CA PRO A 119 -16.87 -4.43 -9.48
C PRO A 119 -17.81 -3.46 -8.77
N LEU A 120 -18.70 -3.93 -7.89
CA LEU A 120 -19.61 -3.06 -7.14
C LEU A 120 -18.84 -2.11 -6.19
N LEU A 121 -17.80 -2.60 -5.52
CA LEU A 121 -16.95 -1.76 -4.65
C LEU A 121 -16.19 -0.71 -5.46
N CYS A 122 -15.67 -1.06 -6.64
CA CYS A 122 -14.98 -0.11 -7.50
C CYS A 122 -15.93 0.97 -8.05
N GLU A 123 -17.15 0.59 -8.45
CA GLU A 123 -18.17 1.53 -8.93
C GLU A 123 -18.57 2.52 -7.82
N ASP A 124 -18.84 2.00 -6.61
CA ASP A 124 -19.21 2.82 -5.47
C ASP A 124 -18.07 3.72 -4.97
N LEU A 125 -16.81 3.25 -5.04
CA LEU A 125 -15.62 4.04 -4.74
C LEU A 125 -15.56 5.31 -5.61
N PHE A 126 -15.68 5.16 -6.93
CA PHE A 126 -15.65 6.32 -7.84
C PHE A 126 -16.91 7.18 -7.75
N THR A 127 -18.05 6.61 -7.45
CA THR A 127 -19.28 7.38 -7.18
C THR A 127 -19.07 8.30 -5.98
N LYS A 128 -18.55 7.77 -4.87
CA LYS A 128 -18.26 8.56 -3.66
C LYS A 128 -17.16 9.60 -3.87
N ILE A 129 -16.11 9.27 -4.64
CA ILE A 129 -15.06 10.22 -5.03
C ILE A 129 -15.68 11.39 -5.81
N ASN A 130 -16.52 11.10 -6.80
CA ASN A 130 -17.16 12.13 -7.64
C ASN A 130 -18.12 13.01 -6.82
N ASP A 131 -18.89 12.42 -5.92
CA ASP A 131 -19.80 13.16 -5.03
C ASP A 131 -19.04 14.11 -4.11
N SER A 132 -17.83 13.71 -3.68
CA SER A 132 -16.95 14.50 -2.81
C SER A 132 -16.08 15.51 -3.57
N SER A 133 -15.99 15.44 -4.90
CA SER A 133 -15.09 16.27 -5.74
C SER A 133 -15.50 17.74 -5.78
N ASN A 134 -16.67 18.12 -5.26
CA ASN A 134 -17.11 19.51 -5.13
C ASN A 134 -16.41 20.26 -3.98
N ASP A 135 -15.72 19.56 -3.07
CA ASP A 135 -14.91 20.18 -2.02
C ASP A 135 -13.46 20.34 -2.49
N ASN A 136 -13.07 21.57 -2.84
CA ASN A 136 -11.71 21.92 -3.29
C ASN A 136 -10.61 21.60 -2.25
N ARG A 137 -10.97 21.18 -1.05
CA ARG A 137 -10.03 20.77 0.00
C ARG A 137 -9.63 19.32 -0.09
N LEU A 138 -10.41 18.48 -0.78
CA LEU A 138 -10.19 17.05 -0.89
C LEU A 138 -9.68 16.69 -2.28
N SER A 139 -8.61 15.92 -2.33
CA SER A 139 -8.12 15.28 -3.55
C SER A 139 -7.89 13.81 -3.32
N TYR A 140 -8.11 13.01 -4.35
CA TYR A 140 -8.05 11.56 -4.28
C TYR A 140 -7.12 11.00 -5.35
N SER A 141 -6.39 9.95 -5.02
CA SER A 141 -5.69 9.14 -6.01
C SER A 141 -5.96 7.65 -5.78
N VAL A 142 -6.11 6.92 -6.87
CA VAL A 142 -6.42 5.49 -6.86
C VAL A 142 -5.41 4.77 -7.73
N GLU A 143 -4.68 3.82 -7.15
CA GLU A 143 -3.77 2.94 -7.87
C GLU A 143 -4.23 1.49 -7.72
N VAL A 144 -4.07 0.71 -8.77
CA VAL A 144 -4.53 -0.67 -8.84
C VAL A 144 -3.39 -1.60 -9.17
N SER A 145 -3.32 -2.73 -8.48
CA SER A 145 -2.46 -3.86 -8.83
C SER A 145 -3.25 -5.16 -8.84
N TYR A 146 -2.93 -6.05 -9.78
CA TYR A 146 -3.62 -7.32 -9.92
C TYR A 146 -2.62 -8.44 -10.13
N MET A 147 -2.56 -9.39 -9.20
CA MET A 147 -1.61 -10.49 -9.23
C MET A 147 -2.26 -11.85 -9.05
N GLU A 148 -1.61 -12.86 -9.58
CA GLU A 148 -1.93 -14.27 -9.41
C GLU A 148 -0.85 -14.98 -8.59
N ILE A 149 -1.26 -15.78 -7.60
CA ILE A 149 -0.35 -16.67 -6.86
C ILE A 149 -0.69 -18.11 -7.27
N TYR A 150 0.24 -18.75 -7.98
CA TYR A 150 0.12 -20.12 -8.46
C TYR A 150 1.36 -20.94 -8.09
N CYS A 151 1.17 -22.03 -7.36
CA CYS A 151 2.29 -22.88 -6.89
C CYS A 151 3.41 -22.10 -6.19
N GLU A 152 3.08 -21.20 -5.27
CA GLU A 152 4.02 -20.32 -4.53
C GLU A 152 4.80 -19.33 -5.42
N ARG A 153 4.31 -19.02 -6.60
CA ARG A 153 4.90 -18.07 -7.54
C ARG A 153 3.92 -16.93 -7.81
N VAL A 154 4.44 -15.71 -7.83
CA VAL A 154 3.64 -14.52 -8.10
C VAL A 154 3.79 -14.12 -9.56
N ARG A 155 2.67 -13.84 -10.22
CA ARG A 155 2.61 -13.28 -11.58
C ARG A 155 1.83 -11.98 -11.57
N ASP A 156 2.31 -11.03 -12.34
CA ASP A 156 1.59 -9.80 -12.62
C ASP A 156 0.56 -10.03 -13.73
N LEU A 157 -0.70 -9.77 -13.43
CA LEU A 157 -1.79 -9.92 -14.42
C LEU A 157 -1.99 -8.66 -15.27
N LEU A 158 -1.48 -7.50 -14.83
CA LEU A 158 -1.55 -6.24 -15.57
C LEU A 158 -0.36 -6.07 -16.53
N ASN A 159 0.74 -6.81 -16.32
CA ASN A 159 1.89 -6.81 -17.20
C ASN A 159 2.26 -8.24 -17.69
N PRO A 160 1.48 -8.83 -18.61
CA PRO A 160 1.71 -10.19 -19.08
C PRO A 160 3.01 -10.36 -19.92
N LYS A 161 3.67 -9.26 -20.28
CA LYS A 161 4.98 -9.27 -20.97
C LYS A 161 6.11 -9.66 -20.02
N ASN A 162 5.93 -9.43 -18.73
CA ASN A 162 6.88 -9.87 -17.71
C ASN A 162 6.74 -11.39 -17.48
N LYS A 163 7.55 -12.18 -18.21
CA LYS A 163 7.52 -13.64 -18.16
C LYS A 163 8.13 -14.24 -16.88
N GLY A 164 8.71 -13.42 -16.02
CA GLY A 164 9.34 -13.82 -14.76
C GLY A 164 8.32 -14.07 -13.64
N ASN A 165 8.72 -14.88 -12.66
CA ASN A 165 8.01 -14.92 -11.38
C ASN A 165 8.51 -13.76 -10.53
N LEU A 166 7.59 -12.92 -10.05
CA LEU A 166 7.92 -11.80 -9.19
C LEU A 166 8.37 -12.31 -7.81
N ARG A 167 9.27 -11.58 -7.18
CA ARG A 167 9.80 -11.92 -5.86
C ARG A 167 8.98 -11.24 -4.78
N VAL A 168 8.76 -11.92 -3.66
CA VAL A 168 8.18 -11.33 -2.47
C VAL A 168 9.31 -10.89 -1.55
N ARG A 169 9.28 -9.63 -1.15
CA ARG A 169 10.24 -9.00 -0.26
C ARG A 169 9.54 -8.50 1.00
N GLU A 170 10.31 -8.10 1.98
CA GLU A 170 9.82 -7.48 3.21
C GLU A 170 10.49 -6.13 3.41
N HIS A 171 9.67 -5.09 3.51
CA HIS A 171 10.12 -3.77 3.91
C HIS A 171 10.03 -3.66 5.43
N PRO A 172 11.04 -3.06 6.13
CA PRO A 172 11.03 -2.97 7.59
C PRO A 172 9.79 -2.27 8.17
N LEU A 173 9.26 -1.24 7.49
CA LEU A 173 8.11 -0.46 7.93
C LEU A 173 6.80 -0.90 7.26
N LEU A 174 6.82 -1.17 5.95
CA LEU A 174 5.61 -1.45 5.16
C LEU A 174 5.22 -2.93 5.15
N GLY A 175 6.06 -3.81 5.70
CA GLY A 175 5.82 -5.25 5.70
C GLY A 175 6.07 -5.92 4.33
N PRO A 176 5.44 -7.07 4.06
CA PRO A 176 5.68 -7.85 2.83
C PRO A 176 5.05 -7.19 1.59
N TYR A 177 5.81 -7.13 0.51
CA TYR A 177 5.40 -6.60 -0.80
C TYR A 177 5.94 -7.45 -1.94
N VAL A 178 5.42 -7.22 -3.14
CA VAL A 178 5.85 -7.89 -4.38
C VAL A 178 6.70 -6.91 -5.19
N GLU A 179 7.96 -7.28 -5.40
CA GLU A 179 8.93 -6.52 -6.20
C GLU A 179 8.46 -6.49 -7.67
N ASP A 180 8.58 -5.33 -8.32
CA ASP A 180 8.22 -5.11 -9.73
C ASP A 180 6.76 -5.40 -10.10
N LEU A 181 5.85 -5.43 -9.13
CA LEU A 181 4.43 -5.54 -9.41
C LEU A 181 3.89 -4.22 -9.97
N SER A 182 3.27 -4.28 -11.14
CA SER A 182 2.66 -3.09 -11.76
C SER A 182 1.59 -2.48 -10.87
N LYS A 183 1.71 -1.18 -10.62
CA LYS A 183 0.72 -0.34 -9.98
C LYS A 183 0.28 0.70 -11.01
N LEU A 184 -0.98 0.70 -11.37
CA LEU A 184 -1.52 1.57 -12.41
C LEU A 184 -2.49 2.57 -11.80
N ALA A 185 -2.22 3.85 -12.02
CA ALA A 185 -3.13 4.92 -11.61
C ALA A 185 -4.40 4.87 -12.48
N VAL A 186 -5.55 5.06 -11.85
CA VAL A 186 -6.86 5.03 -12.48
C VAL A 186 -7.68 6.23 -12.02
N THR A 187 -8.46 6.80 -12.94
CA THR A 187 -9.25 8.00 -12.70
C THR A 187 -10.75 7.77 -12.79
N SER A 188 -11.15 6.60 -13.26
CA SER A 188 -12.56 6.23 -13.45
C SER A 188 -12.83 4.75 -13.18
N TYR A 189 -14.11 4.42 -12.98
CA TYR A 189 -14.55 3.02 -12.90
C TYR A 189 -14.28 2.25 -14.21
N SER A 190 -14.40 2.92 -15.37
CA SER A 190 -14.11 2.31 -16.67
C SER A 190 -12.65 1.84 -16.75
N ASP A 191 -11.69 2.65 -16.26
CA ASP A 191 -10.28 2.27 -16.26
C ASP A 191 -10.05 0.99 -15.45
N ILE A 192 -10.66 0.90 -14.25
CA ILE A 192 -10.58 -0.32 -13.42
C ILE A 192 -11.20 -1.52 -14.12
N GLN A 193 -12.35 -1.34 -14.78
CA GLN A 193 -13.04 -2.42 -15.50
C GLN A 193 -12.17 -2.98 -16.61
N ASP A 194 -11.56 -2.11 -17.41
CA ASP A 194 -10.65 -2.50 -18.47
C ASP A 194 -9.43 -3.27 -17.95
N LEU A 195 -8.86 -2.84 -16.82
CA LEU A 195 -7.76 -3.52 -16.16
C LEU A 195 -8.16 -4.89 -15.60
N MET A 196 -9.35 -4.99 -14.98
CA MET A 196 -9.88 -6.28 -14.50
C MET A 196 -10.10 -7.25 -15.67
N ASP A 197 -10.66 -6.80 -16.77
CA ASP A 197 -10.91 -7.62 -17.95
C ASP A 197 -9.60 -8.08 -18.61
N ALA A 198 -8.61 -7.18 -18.70
CA ALA A 198 -7.29 -7.52 -19.20
C ALA A 198 -6.59 -8.57 -18.31
N GLY A 199 -6.62 -8.37 -16.98
CA GLY A 199 -6.06 -9.29 -16.02
C GLY A 199 -6.76 -10.66 -16.01
N ASN A 200 -8.08 -10.69 -16.11
CA ASN A 200 -8.86 -11.93 -16.22
C ASN A 200 -8.56 -12.68 -17.53
N LYS A 201 -8.38 -11.98 -18.65
CA LYS A 201 -7.93 -12.57 -19.92
C LYS A 201 -6.52 -13.15 -19.77
N ALA A 202 -5.59 -12.44 -19.13
CA ALA A 202 -4.23 -12.93 -18.88
C ALA A 202 -4.23 -14.20 -18.01
N ARG A 203 -5.09 -14.25 -16.97
CA ARG A 203 -5.30 -15.43 -16.13
C ARG A 203 -5.85 -16.60 -16.93
N THR A 204 -6.81 -16.38 -17.83
CA THR A 204 -7.44 -17.42 -18.67
C THR A 204 -6.50 -17.94 -19.76
N VAL A 205 -5.72 -17.11 -20.42
CA VAL A 205 -4.73 -17.51 -21.44
C VAL A 205 -3.64 -18.40 -20.85
N ALA A 206 -3.24 -18.16 -19.60
CA ALA A 206 -2.35 -19.07 -18.87
C ALA A 206 -3.00 -20.44 -18.59
N ALA A 207 -4.33 -20.49 -18.52
CA ALA A 207 -5.12 -21.71 -18.25
C ALA A 207 -5.24 -22.62 -19.47
N THR A 208 -5.30 -22.10 -20.71
CA THR A 208 -5.48 -22.90 -21.93
C THR A 208 -4.32 -23.86 -22.21
N ASN A 209 -3.15 -23.62 -21.64
CA ASN A 209 -2.01 -24.53 -21.70
C ASN A 209 -2.02 -25.64 -20.65
N MET A 210 -2.84 -25.55 -19.57
CA MET A 210 -2.88 -26.54 -18.47
C MET A 210 -4.21 -26.47 -17.68
N ASN A 211 -5.31 -27.04 -18.17
CA ASN A 211 -6.58 -27.31 -17.42
C ASN A 211 -6.98 -26.26 -16.35
N GLU A 212 -8.19 -25.69 -16.47
CA GLU A 212 -8.90 -24.78 -15.52
C GLU A 212 -8.03 -24.19 -14.37
N THR A 213 -7.14 -23.28 -14.70
CA THR A 213 -6.14 -22.72 -13.75
C THR A 213 -6.80 -21.80 -12.70
N SER A 214 -7.96 -21.22 -13.01
CA SER A 214 -8.63 -20.29 -12.11
C SER A 214 -9.04 -20.89 -10.75
N SER A 215 -9.35 -22.19 -10.72
CA SER A 215 -9.67 -22.90 -9.46
C SER A 215 -8.44 -23.30 -8.66
N ARG A 216 -7.22 -23.15 -9.23
CA ARG A 216 -5.95 -23.63 -8.68
C ARG A 216 -4.98 -22.51 -8.32
N SER A 217 -5.32 -21.28 -8.60
CA SER A 217 -4.54 -20.08 -8.27
C SER A 217 -5.33 -19.14 -7.39
N HIS A 218 -4.61 -18.33 -6.58
CA HIS A 218 -5.21 -17.22 -5.85
C HIS A 218 -5.09 -15.97 -6.70
N ALA A 219 -6.15 -15.20 -6.79
CA ALA A 219 -6.16 -13.89 -7.42
C ALA A 219 -6.25 -12.82 -6.33
N VAL A 220 -5.33 -11.86 -6.35
CA VAL A 220 -5.27 -10.76 -5.39
C VAL A 220 -5.36 -9.46 -6.17
N PHE A 221 -6.46 -8.75 -5.98
CA PHE A 221 -6.70 -7.43 -6.54
C PHE A 221 -6.55 -6.41 -5.42
N ASN A 222 -5.60 -5.49 -5.53
CA ASN A 222 -5.39 -4.45 -4.55
C ASN A 222 -5.68 -3.08 -5.14
N ILE A 223 -6.31 -2.24 -4.33
CA ILE A 223 -6.51 -0.82 -4.59
C ILE A 223 -5.77 -0.07 -3.50
N ILE A 224 -4.90 0.85 -3.87
CA ILE A 224 -4.30 1.83 -2.98
C ILE A 224 -5.10 3.11 -3.14
N PHE A 225 -5.82 3.48 -2.11
CA PHE A 225 -6.69 4.64 -2.08
C PHE A 225 -6.08 5.71 -1.17
N THR A 226 -5.65 6.80 -1.77
CA THR A 226 -5.02 7.93 -1.08
C THR A 226 -5.97 9.11 -1.08
N GLN A 227 -6.21 9.66 0.10
CA GLN A 227 -7.03 10.85 0.33
C GLN A 227 -6.12 11.95 0.85
N LYS A 228 -6.14 13.11 0.23
CA LYS A 228 -5.41 14.30 0.67
C LYS A 228 -6.42 15.39 1.00
N GLU A 229 -6.33 15.90 2.20
CA GLU A 229 -7.14 17.02 2.69
C GLU A 229 -6.25 18.22 2.93
N HIS A 230 -6.53 19.33 2.24
CA HIS A 230 -5.82 20.59 2.39
C HIS A 230 -6.59 21.51 3.33
N ASP A 231 -6.01 21.81 4.48
CA ASP A 231 -6.55 22.79 5.43
C ASP A 231 -6.10 24.20 5.04
N SER A 232 -7.01 24.98 4.46
CA SER A 232 -6.74 26.36 4.00
C SER A 232 -6.41 27.34 5.14
N GLN A 233 -6.65 26.99 6.41
CA GLN A 233 -6.31 27.84 7.55
C GLN A 233 -4.87 27.64 8.02
N THR A 234 -4.36 26.42 7.93
CA THR A 234 -3.01 26.06 8.39
C THR A 234 -2.04 25.82 7.25
N ASP A 235 -2.49 25.87 5.98
CA ASP A 235 -1.74 25.50 4.77
C ASP A 235 -1.14 24.10 4.82
N ASN A 236 -1.67 23.25 5.71
CA ASN A 236 -1.22 21.86 5.89
C ASN A 236 -2.05 20.90 5.05
N THR A 237 -1.37 19.93 4.45
CA THR A 237 -2.03 18.84 3.75
C THR A 237 -1.95 17.58 4.60
N SER A 238 -3.09 17.02 4.98
CA SER A 238 -3.16 15.72 5.63
C SER A 238 -3.38 14.63 4.60
N GLU A 239 -2.68 13.50 4.75
CA GLU A 239 -2.80 12.35 3.85
C GLU A 239 -3.25 11.13 4.64
N LYS A 240 -4.25 10.40 4.09
CA LYS A 240 -4.69 9.09 4.58
C LYS A 240 -4.54 8.09 3.44
N VAL A 241 -3.91 6.94 3.73
CA VAL A 241 -3.70 5.89 2.73
C VAL A 241 -4.37 4.61 3.17
N SER A 242 -5.26 4.09 2.35
CA SER A 242 -5.98 2.83 2.60
C SER A 242 -5.65 1.80 1.52
N LYS A 243 -5.18 0.63 1.94
CA LYS A 243 -5.02 -0.51 1.06
C LYS A 243 -6.25 -1.40 1.14
N ILE A 244 -6.95 -1.55 0.00
CA ILE A 244 -8.12 -2.42 -0.15
C ILE A 244 -7.65 -3.70 -0.86
N SER A 245 -7.66 -4.84 -0.17
CA SER A 245 -7.23 -6.14 -0.71
C SER A 245 -8.44 -7.03 -0.95
N LEU A 246 -8.70 -7.39 -2.21
CA LEU A 246 -9.82 -8.21 -2.64
C LEU A 246 -9.28 -9.53 -3.19
N VAL A 247 -9.57 -10.65 -2.51
CA VAL A 247 -8.87 -11.92 -2.72
C VAL A 247 -9.82 -13.05 -3.07
N ASP A 248 -9.68 -13.62 -4.26
CA ASP A 248 -10.34 -14.86 -4.69
C ASP A 248 -9.36 -16.04 -4.52
N LEU A 249 -9.55 -16.83 -3.48
CA LEU A 249 -8.66 -17.95 -3.16
C LEU A 249 -8.90 -19.17 -4.07
N ALA A 250 -7.86 -19.97 -4.28
CA ALA A 250 -7.95 -21.29 -4.90
C ALA A 250 -8.94 -22.21 -4.17
N GLY A 251 -9.34 -23.30 -4.79
CA GLY A 251 -10.21 -24.31 -4.17
C GLY A 251 -9.58 -24.98 -2.96
N SER A 252 -10.34 -25.15 -1.88
CA SER A 252 -9.89 -25.69 -0.60
C SER A 252 -10.00 -27.22 -0.49
N GLU A 253 -10.46 -27.90 -1.55
CA GLU A 253 -10.58 -29.36 -1.58
C GLU A 253 -9.22 -30.07 -1.47
N ARG A 254 -9.22 -31.24 -0.86
CA ARG A 254 -7.99 -32.05 -0.69
C ARG A 254 -7.53 -32.64 -2.01
N ALA A 255 -6.20 -32.62 -2.27
CA ALA A 255 -5.61 -33.22 -3.47
C ALA A 255 -5.92 -34.72 -3.60
N ASP A 256 -6.04 -35.43 -2.48
CA ASP A 256 -6.34 -36.88 -2.44
C ASP A 256 -7.73 -37.21 -2.98
N SER A 257 -8.69 -36.29 -2.86
CA SER A 257 -10.04 -36.48 -3.36
C SER A 257 -10.15 -36.37 -4.89
N THR A 258 -9.11 -35.87 -5.57
CA THR A 258 -9.12 -35.63 -7.02
C THR A 258 -8.64 -36.81 -7.86
N GLY A 259 -8.07 -37.86 -7.24
CA GLY A 259 -7.53 -39.05 -7.95
C GLY A 259 -6.31 -38.77 -8.85
N ALA A 260 -5.66 -37.61 -8.70
CA ALA A 260 -4.53 -37.17 -9.51
C ALA A 260 -3.27 -38.00 -9.24
N LYS A 261 -2.48 -38.34 -10.29
CA LYS A 261 -1.21 -39.09 -10.19
C LYS A 261 -0.06 -38.30 -10.83
N GLY A 262 1.18 -38.54 -10.37
CA GLY A 262 2.41 -38.01 -10.97
C GLY A 262 2.61 -36.52 -10.79
N THR A 263 2.87 -35.77 -11.86
CA THR A 263 3.12 -34.31 -11.86
C THR A 263 1.92 -33.52 -11.34
N ARG A 264 0.70 -33.96 -11.59
CA ARG A 264 -0.55 -33.35 -11.10
C ARG A 264 -0.69 -33.48 -9.58
N LEU A 265 -0.16 -34.54 -8.97
CA LEU A 265 -0.15 -34.70 -7.52
C LEU A 265 0.81 -33.69 -6.87
N LYS A 266 1.99 -33.44 -7.46
CA LYS A 266 2.95 -32.42 -6.98
C LYS A 266 2.39 -31.01 -7.13
N GLU A 267 1.72 -30.73 -8.23
CA GLU A 267 1.00 -29.46 -8.44
C GLU A 267 -0.07 -29.24 -7.37
N GLY A 268 -0.94 -30.22 -7.16
CA GLY A 268 -1.97 -30.19 -6.12
C GLY A 268 -1.40 -30.02 -4.71
N ALA A 269 -0.26 -30.63 -4.42
CA ALA A 269 0.43 -30.45 -3.14
C ALA A 269 0.92 -29.02 -2.93
N ASN A 270 1.45 -28.36 -3.98
CA ASN A 270 1.90 -26.95 -3.90
C ASN A 270 0.72 -25.97 -3.77
N ILE A 271 -0.39 -26.21 -4.47
CA ILE A 271 -1.62 -25.42 -4.33
C ILE A 271 -2.15 -25.57 -2.89
N ASN A 272 -2.22 -26.79 -2.38
CA ASN A 272 -2.69 -27.06 -1.02
C ASN A 272 -1.74 -26.54 0.06
N LYS A 273 -0.45 -26.31 -0.25
CA LYS A 273 0.51 -25.72 0.69
C LYS A 273 0.04 -24.37 1.19
N SER A 274 -0.35 -23.47 0.29
CA SER A 274 -0.81 -22.11 0.62
C SER A 274 -2.06 -22.14 1.52
N LEU A 275 -3.06 -22.95 1.18
CA LEU A 275 -4.31 -23.07 1.95
C LEU A 275 -4.12 -23.82 3.27
N THR A 276 -3.25 -24.83 3.30
CA THR A 276 -2.87 -25.54 4.55
C THR A 276 -2.15 -24.59 5.50
N THR A 277 -1.23 -23.78 4.98
CA THR A 277 -0.52 -22.77 5.78
C THR A 277 -1.49 -21.69 6.27
N LEU A 278 -2.42 -21.23 5.42
CA LEU A 278 -3.48 -20.32 5.82
C LEU A 278 -4.32 -20.90 6.99
N GLY A 279 -4.63 -22.20 6.94
CA GLY A 279 -5.29 -22.91 8.04
C GLY A 279 -4.50 -22.93 9.33
N LYS A 280 -3.16 -23.14 9.25
CA LYS A 280 -2.26 -23.08 10.41
C LYS A 280 -2.21 -21.66 11.01
N VAL A 281 -2.08 -20.62 10.17
CA VAL A 281 -2.07 -19.21 10.58
C VAL A 281 -3.37 -18.85 11.29
N ILE A 282 -4.53 -19.15 10.69
CA ILE A 282 -5.85 -18.89 11.30
C ILE A 282 -6.00 -19.62 12.64
N SER A 283 -5.59 -20.88 12.71
CA SER A 283 -5.66 -21.65 13.96
C SER A 283 -4.75 -21.06 15.04
N ALA A 284 -3.52 -20.69 14.69
CA ALA A 284 -2.57 -20.07 15.63
C ALA A 284 -3.11 -18.72 16.16
N LEU A 285 -3.65 -17.88 15.29
CA LEU A 285 -4.26 -16.60 15.67
C LEU A 285 -5.50 -16.77 16.57
N ALA A 286 -6.35 -17.76 16.29
CA ALA A 286 -7.52 -18.08 17.10
C ALA A 286 -7.14 -18.60 18.50
N GLU A 287 -6.00 -19.30 18.62
CA GLU A 287 -5.50 -19.85 19.88
C GLU A 287 -4.76 -18.82 20.75
N MET A 288 -4.18 -17.76 20.17
CA MET A 288 -3.46 -16.72 20.92
C MET A 288 -4.32 -16.10 22.04
N LYS A 289 -5.64 -16.04 21.87
CA LYS A 289 -6.58 -15.60 22.92
C LYS A 289 -6.58 -16.47 24.19
N LYS A 290 -6.25 -17.76 24.06
CA LYS A 290 -6.36 -18.74 25.14
C LYS A 290 -5.06 -18.90 25.93
N LYS A 291 -3.94 -18.54 25.32
CA LYS A 291 -2.60 -18.71 25.93
C LYS A 291 -1.95 -17.33 26.09
N LYS A 292 -1.53 -16.96 27.33
CA LYS A 292 -0.76 -15.73 27.62
C LYS A 292 0.69 -15.76 27.08
N VAL A 293 1.02 -16.68 26.18
CA VAL A 293 2.36 -16.86 25.61
C VAL A 293 2.28 -16.49 24.14
N GLU A 294 3.15 -15.61 23.66
CA GLU A 294 3.34 -15.31 22.25
C GLU A 294 3.69 -16.59 21.50
N SER A 295 2.75 -17.10 20.70
CA SER A 295 2.93 -18.28 19.87
C SER A 295 3.46 -17.82 18.51
N PHE A 296 4.50 -18.48 18.00
CA PHE A 296 5.00 -18.26 16.65
C PHE A 296 3.90 -18.55 15.62
N ILE A 297 3.63 -17.57 14.74
CA ILE A 297 2.64 -17.69 13.66
C ILE A 297 3.40 -17.91 12.35
N PRO A 298 3.12 -19.02 11.63
CA PRO A 298 3.91 -19.43 10.46
C PRO A 298 3.51 -18.69 9.17
N TYR A 299 3.50 -17.35 9.18
CA TYR A 299 3.16 -16.56 7.99
C TYR A 299 4.09 -16.80 6.80
N ARG A 300 5.39 -17.00 7.06
CA ARG A 300 6.43 -17.18 6.03
C ARG A 300 6.44 -18.56 5.36
N ASP A 301 5.66 -19.51 5.85
CA ASP A 301 5.61 -20.85 5.26
C ASP A 301 4.95 -20.87 3.86
N SER A 302 4.23 -19.80 3.48
CA SER A 302 3.61 -19.64 2.16
C SER A 302 3.62 -18.17 1.71
N VAL A 303 3.81 -17.97 0.41
CA VAL A 303 3.71 -16.64 -0.24
C VAL A 303 2.38 -15.97 0.05
N LEU A 304 1.27 -16.71 -0.04
CA LEU A 304 -0.07 -16.19 0.24
C LEU A 304 -0.18 -15.63 1.66
N THR A 305 0.18 -16.43 2.67
CA THR A 305 0.06 -16.02 4.07
C THR A 305 1.04 -14.91 4.43
N TRP A 306 2.19 -14.88 3.76
CA TRP A 306 3.15 -13.81 3.94
C TRP A 306 2.60 -12.48 3.42
N LEU A 307 2.06 -12.43 2.20
CA LEU A 307 1.45 -11.23 1.63
C LEU A 307 0.16 -10.78 2.36
N LEU A 308 -0.56 -11.72 2.98
CA LEU A 308 -1.77 -11.43 3.76
C LEU A 308 -1.49 -11.22 5.26
N ARG A 309 -0.23 -11.08 5.68
CA ARG A 309 0.13 -10.90 7.09
C ARG A 309 -0.64 -9.77 7.76
N GLU A 310 -0.67 -8.59 7.14
CA GLU A 310 -1.36 -7.44 7.68
C GLU A 310 -2.89 -7.61 7.68
N ASN A 311 -3.41 -8.44 6.80
CA ASN A 311 -4.84 -8.73 6.67
C ASN A 311 -5.34 -9.78 7.67
N LEU A 312 -4.43 -10.60 8.23
CA LEU A 312 -4.74 -11.69 9.15
C LEU A 312 -4.13 -11.41 10.53
N GLY A 313 -4.81 -10.63 11.34
CA GLY A 313 -4.37 -10.29 12.70
C GLY A 313 -3.45 -9.07 12.78
N GLY A 314 -3.13 -8.40 11.65
CA GLY A 314 -2.35 -7.17 11.58
C GLY A 314 -3.20 -5.92 11.46
N ASN A 315 -2.66 -4.90 10.74
CA ASN A 315 -3.29 -3.60 10.55
C ASN A 315 -4.30 -3.62 9.39
N SER A 316 -5.43 -4.29 9.56
CA SER A 316 -6.51 -4.30 8.56
C SER A 316 -7.85 -4.66 9.20
N ARG A 317 -8.94 -4.12 8.65
CA ARG A 317 -10.29 -4.61 8.90
C ARG A 317 -10.61 -5.67 7.85
N THR A 318 -10.91 -6.88 8.30
CA THR A 318 -10.96 -8.04 7.42
C THR A 318 -12.32 -8.73 7.46
N ALA A 319 -12.84 -9.07 6.28
CA ALA A 319 -14.03 -9.88 6.10
C ALA A 319 -13.72 -11.15 5.30
N MET A 320 -14.27 -12.26 5.71
CA MET A 320 -14.19 -13.56 5.04
C MET A 320 -15.55 -13.95 4.51
N VAL A 321 -15.65 -14.32 3.24
CA VAL A 321 -16.83 -14.95 2.65
C VAL A 321 -16.55 -16.43 2.42
N ALA A 322 -17.19 -17.29 3.22
CA ALA A 322 -17.11 -18.73 3.08
C ALA A 322 -18.19 -19.22 2.10
N ALA A 323 -17.78 -19.64 0.92
CA ALA A 323 -18.66 -20.17 -0.12
C ALA A 323 -18.95 -21.66 0.11
N LEU A 324 -20.21 -22.05 0.10
CA LEU A 324 -20.69 -23.39 0.44
C LEU A 324 -21.40 -24.05 -0.75
N SER A 325 -21.10 -25.36 -0.95
CA SER A 325 -21.95 -26.22 -1.77
C SER A 325 -23.14 -26.74 -0.94
N PRO A 326 -24.36 -26.75 -1.49
CA PRO A 326 -25.53 -27.29 -0.78
C PRO A 326 -25.58 -28.82 -0.81
N ALA A 327 -24.80 -29.49 -1.65
CA ALA A 327 -24.98 -30.90 -1.99
C ALA A 327 -24.39 -31.86 -0.94
N ASP A 328 -25.11 -32.93 -0.65
CA ASP A 328 -24.72 -34.02 0.26
C ASP A 328 -23.42 -34.73 -0.16
N ILE A 329 -23.15 -34.81 -1.45
CA ILE A 329 -21.91 -35.40 -1.99
C ILE A 329 -20.67 -34.59 -1.60
N ASN A 330 -20.84 -33.35 -1.16
CA ASN A 330 -19.76 -32.41 -0.76
C ASN A 330 -19.76 -32.18 0.76
N TYR A 331 -20.41 -33.04 1.56
CA TYR A 331 -20.57 -32.84 3.00
C TYR A 331 -19.27 -32.59 3.74
N ASP A 332 -18.23 -33.39 3.51
CA ASP A 332 -16.97 -33.31 4.23
C ASP A 332 -16.23 -31.98 3.94
N GLU A 333 -16.23 -31.54 2.68
CA GLU A 333 -15.60 -30.28 2.27
C GLU A 333 -16.40 -29.07 2.78
N THR A 334 -17.75 -29.12 2.73
CA THR A 334 -18.62 -28.07 3.25
C THR A 334 -18.48 -27.95 4.77
N LEU A 335 -18.43 -29.07 5.50
CA LEU A 335 -18.22 -29.08 6.95
C LEU A 335 -16.81 -28.53 7.30
N SER A 336 -15.80 -28.88 6.52
CA SER A 336 -14.44 -28.33 6.69
C SER A 336 -14.43 -26.82 6.53
N THR A 337 -15.12 -26.29 5.51
CA THR A 337 -15.25 -24.85 5.24
C THR A 337 -15.96 -24.13 6.39
N LEU A 338 -17.04 -24.68 6.93
CA LEU A 338 -17.78 -24.11 8.08
C LEU A 338 -16.90 -24.06 9.35
N ARG A 339 -16.15 -25.13 9.64
CA ARG A 339 -15.20 -25.15 10.78
C ARG A 339 -14.08 -24.14 10.61
N TYR A 340 -13.62 -23.93 9.38
CA TYR A 340 -12.60 -22.98 9.06
C TYR A 340 -13.09 -21.55 9.25
N ALA A 341 -14.30 -21.25 8.78
CA ALA A 341 -14.97 -19.97 8.96
C ALA A 341 -15.22 -19.64 10.44
N ASP A 342 -15.64 -20.64 11.23
CA ASP A 342 -15.84 -20.47 12.67
C ASP A 342 -14.53 -20.13 13.43
N ARG A 343 -13.40 -20.70 13.00
CA ARG A 343 -12.08 -20.32 13.54
C ARG A 343 -11.68 -18.92 13.11
N ALA A 344 -11.90 -18.55 11.85
CA ALA A 344 -11.54 -17.23 11.33
C ALA A 344 -12.25 -16.10 12.10
N LYS A 345 -13.50 -16.30 12.52
CA LYS A 345 -14.27 -15.36 13.36
C LYS A 345 -13.58 -15.03 14.71
N GLN A 346 -12.69 -15.89 15.18
CA GLN A 346 -11.99 -15.70 16.46
C GLN A 346 -10.74 -14.82 16.33
N ILE A 347 -10.28 -14.53 15.11
CA ILE A 347 -9.12 -13.67 14.85
C ILE A 347 -9.46 -12.23 15.21
N ARG A 348 -8.53 -11.54 15.88
CA ARG A 348 -8.60 -10.11 16.12
C ARG A 348 -7.54 -9.40 15.30
N CYS A 349 -7.93 -8.31 14.67
CA CYS A 349 -7.06 -7.43 13.91
C CYS A 349 -6.85 -6.13 14.69
N ASN A 350 -5.64 -5.57 14.61
CA ASN A 350 -5.26 -4.31 15.24
C ASN A 350 -5.28 -3.19 14.19
N ALA A 351 -6.45 -2.99 13.57
CA ALA A 351 -6.62 -1.97 12.54
C ALA A 351 -6.46 -0.56 13.13
N ILE A 352 -5.61 0.25 12.51
CA ILE A 352 -5.39 1.66 12.81
C ILE A 352 -5.65 2.50 11.55
N ILE A 353 -5.98 3.76 11.74
CA ILE A 353 -6.06 4.73 10.63
C ILE A 353 -4.63 5.02 10.17
N ASN A 354 -4.38 4.88 8.86
CA ASN A 354 -3.09 5.18 8.27
C ASN A 354 -3.06 6.67 7.88
N GLU A 355 -2.67 7.48 8.82
CA GLU A 355 -2.48 8.92 8.69
C GLU A 355 -1.10 9.29 9.21
N ASP A 356 -0.57 10.42 8.76
CA ASP A 356 0.69 10.95 9.28
C ASP A 356 0.62 11.09 10.81
N PRO A 357 1.65 10.65 11.57
CA PRO A 357 1.68 10.75 13.04
C PRO A 357 1.43 12.17 13.56
N ASN A 358 1.92 13.19 12.85
CA ASN A 358 1.76 14.59 13.25
C ASN A 358 0.32 15.06 13.02
N ASN A 359 -0.28 14.70 11.89
CA ASN A 359 -1.68 14.98 11.61
C ASN A 359 -2.62 14.28 12.60
N ARG A 360 -2.26 13.05 12.99
CA ARG A 360 -2.96 12.32 14.05
C ARG A 360 -2.92 13.07 15.39
N LEU A 361 -1.75 13.55 15.79
CA LEU A 361 -1.59 14.31 17.04
C LEU A 361 -2.39 15.62 16.99
N VAL A 362 -2.32 16.34 15.88
CA VAL A 362 -3.10 17.58 15.66
C VAL A 362 -4.60 17.29 15.74
N ARG A 363 -5.08 16.23 15.13
CA ARG A 363 -6.50 15.83 15.21
C ARG A 363 -6.91 15.47 16.64
N GLU A 364 -6.13 14.63 17.32
CA GLU A 364 -6.40 14.23 18.71
C GLU A 364 -6.42 15.45 19.65
N LEU A 365 -5.52 16.41 19.44
CA LEU A 365 -5.51 17.68 20.20
C LEU A 365 -6.71 18.57 19.85
N LYS A 366 -7.10 18.69 18.58
CA LYS A 366 -8.31 19.44 18.19
C LYS A 366 -9.58 18.84 18.79
N GLU A 367 -9.71 17.51 18.80
CA GLU A 367 -10.82 16.78 19.40
C GLU A 367 -10.87 16.98 20.92
N GLU A 368 -9.71 16.93 21.58
CA GLU A 368 -9.64 17.16 23.03
C GLU A 368 -9.96 18.60 23.40
N VAL A 369 -9.47 19.59 22.62
CA VAL A 369 -9.83 21.00 22.81
C VAL A 369 -11.34 21.21 22.61
N ALA A 370 -11.94 20.60 21.59
CA ALA A 370 -13.39 20.67 21.38
C ALA A 370 -14.15 20.05 22.58
N ARG A 371 -13.73 18.88 23.03
CA ARG A 371 -14.30 18.19 24.20
C ARG A 371 -14.21 19.05 25.46
N LEU A 372 -13.05 19.66 25.70
CA LEU A 372 -12.83 20.53 26.86
C LEU A 372 -13.68 21.81 26.76
N ARG A 373 -13.82 22.39 25.56
CA ARG A 373 -14.74 23.52 25.32
C ARG A 373 -16.19 23.15 25.63
N ASP A 374 -16.66 22.01 25.15
CA ASP A 374 -18.04 21.54 25.40
C ASP A 374 -18.28 21.30 26.90
N LEU A 375 -17.29 20.77 27.60
CA LEU A 375 -17.35 20.62 29.06
C LEU A 375 -17.43 21.96 29.79
N LEU A 376 -16.66 22.98 29.37
CA LEU A 376 -16.68 24.32 29.94
C LEU A 376 -18.01 25.03 29.64
N TYR A 377 -18.53 24.92 28.41
CA TYR A 377 -19.86 25.44 28.06
C TYR A 377 -20.97 24.79 28.90
N SER A 378 -20.88 23.47 29.12
CA SER A 378 -21.86 22.74 29.94
C SER A 378 -21.84 23.15 31.42
N GLN A 379 -20.72 23.71 31.90
CA GLN A 379 -20.54 24.21 33.24
C GLN A 379 -20.82 25.71 33.40
N GLY A 380 -21.25 26.38 32.30
CA GLY A 380 -21.63 27.80 32.33
C GLY A 380 -20.46 28.79 32.45
N LEU A 381 -19.24 28.37 32.16
CA LEU A 381 -18.03 29.21 32.18
C LEU A 381 -17.78 29.80 30.78
N GLU A 382 -18.09 31.06 30.57
CA GLU A 382 -17.63 31.84 29.43
C GLU A 382 -16.16 32.25 29.64
N ILE A 383 -15.26 31.65 28.88
CA ILE A 383 -13.84 32.03 28.88
C ILE A 383 -13.63 33.13 27.84
N GLY A 384 -13.47 34.39 28.34
CA GLY A 384 -13.18 35.53 27.47
C GLY A 384 -11.79 35.50 26.85
N ILE A 385 -11.70 36.04 25.68
CA ILE A 385 -10.64 36.58 24.77
C ILE A 385 -9.13 36.25 25.04
N ARG A 386 -8.67 35.96 26.28
CA ARG A 386 -7.27 35.62 26.57
C ARG A 386 -6.81 34.26 26.00
N LEU A 387 -7.74 33.38 25.68
CA LEU A 387 -7.41 32.06 25.15
C LEU A 387 -6.94 32.13 23.69
N GLU A 388 -7.38 33.11 22.91
CA GLU A 388 -7.01 33.26 21.49
C GLU A 388 -5.55 33.68 21.32
N GLU A 389 -5.04 34.56 22.17
CA GLU A 389 -3.62 34.95 22.16
C GLU A 389 -2.71 33.77 22.58
N THR A 390 -3.14 33.00 23.56
CA THR A 390 -2.40 31.82 24.05
C THR A 390 -2.40 30.69 23.03
N ILE A 391 -3.51 30.46 22.34
CA ILE A 391 -3.63 29.50 21.24
C ILE A 391 -2.74 29.92 20.06
N SER A 392 -2.63 31.21 19.75
CA SER A 392 -1.76 31.74 18.70
C SER A 392 -0.27 31.47 18.98
N VAL A 393 0.18 31.64 20.23
CA VAL A 393 1.58 31.35 20.62
C VAL A 393 1.87 29.84 20.59
N VAL A 394 0.97 29.01 21.09
CA VAL A 394 1.09 27.54 21.02
C VAL A 394 1.06 27.07 19.56
N GLN A 395 0.26 27.70 18.73
CA GLN A 395 0.18 27.41 17.29
C GLN A 395 1.47 27.77 16.55
N ALA A 396 2.11 28.91 16.90
CA ALA A 396 3.39 29.32 16.33
C ALA A 396 4.54 28.38 16.75
N LEU A 397 4.53 27.89 18.00
CA LEU A 397 5.50 26.90 18.49
C LEU A 397 5.28 25.52 17.84
N LEU A 398 4.01 25.12 17.67
CA LEU A 398 3.69 23.88 16.94
C LEU A 398 4.12 23.96 15.46
N CYS A 399 4.01 25.11 14.81
CA CYS A 399 4.53 25.31 13.45
C CYS A 399 6.05 25.15 13.38
N SER A 400 6.79 25.68 14.36
CA SER A 400 8.25 25.52 14.41
C SER A 400 8.66 24.06 14.64
N VAL A 401 7.96 23.34 15.52
CA VAL A 401 8.17 21.90 15.73
C VAL A 401 7.82 21.12 14.45
N GLN A 402 6.75 21.45 13.74
CA GLN A 402 6.35 20.82 12.49
C GLN A 402 7.36 21.07 11.35
N GLU A 403 7.99 22.25 11.28
CA GLU A 403 9.07 22.50 10.31
C GLU A 403 10.28 21.61 10.57
N THR A 404 10.64 21.42 11.84
CA THR A 404 11.76 20.55 12.22
C THR A 404 11.42 19.08 11.95
N GLU A 405 10.18 18.64 12.27
CA GLU A 405 9.69 17.31 11.93
C GLU A 405 9.63 17.06 10.43
N LYS A 406 9.24 18.08 9.64
CA LYS A 406 9.25 18.01 8.18
C LYS A 406 10.65 17.81 7.61
N ILE A 407 11.66 18.48 8.16
CA ILE A 407 13.06 18.29 7.78
C ILE A 407 13.55 16.89 8.16
N ILE A 408 13.19 16.39 9.34
CA ILE A 408 13.50 15.02 9.79
C ILE A 408 12.79 13.99 8.90
N ALA A 409 11.51 14.23 8.58
CA ALA A 409 10.75 13.39 7.65
C ALA A 409 11.33 13.40 6.23
N GLU A 410 11.80 14.55 5.72
CA GLU A 410 12.47 14.66 4.43
C GLU A 410 13.80 13.89 4.39
N LEU A 411 14.51 13.79 5.50
CA LEU A 411 15.73 13.00 5.63
C LEU A 411 15.44 11.50 5.76
N ASN A 412 14.28 11.14 6.35
CA ASN A 412 13.78 9.78 6.50
C ASN A 412 12.72 9.44 5.44
N GLU A 413 12.47 10.35 4.49
CA GLU A 413 11.45 10.20 3.45
C GLU A 413 11.67 8.88 2.73
N THR A 414 10.62 8.03 2.78
CA THR A 414 10.65 6.77 2.05
C THR A 414 10.75 7.05 0.56
N TRP A 415 11.43 6.19 -0.15
CA TRP A 415 11.61 6.32 -1.59
C TRP A 415 10.30 6.41 -2.37
N GLU A 416 9.24 5.76 -1.89
CA GLU A 416 7.91 5.84 -2.50
C GLU A 416 7.32 7.26 -2.48
N GLU A 417 7.60 8.05 -1.44
CA GLU A 417 7.21 9.45 -1.38
C GLU A 417 8.03 10.31 -2.35
N LYS A 418 9.34 10.03 -2.48
CA LYS A 418 10.20 10.69 -3.48
C LYS A 418 9.78 10.33 -4.91
N LEU A 419 9.43 9.08 -5.17
CA LEU A 419 8.92 8.61 -6.45
C LEU A 419 7.61 9.32 -6.82
N ARG A 420 6.66 9.37 -5.91
CA ARG A 420 5.36 10.03 -6.09
C ARG A 420 5.51 11.53 -6.40
N ARG A 421 6.45 12.19 -5.70
CA ARG A 421 6.75 13.61 -5.94
C ARG A 421 7.35 13.83 -7.33
N THR A 422 8.18 12.92 -7.82
CA THR A 422 8.82 12.98 -9.14
C THR A 422 7.83 12.66 -10.25
N GLU A 423 7.02 11.61 -10.12
CA GLU A 423 5.96 11.26 -11.08
C GLU A 423 4.90 12.35 -11.23
N SER A 424 4.52 13.02 -10.13
CA SER A 424 3.60 14.16 -10.16
C SER A 424 4.17 15.37 -10.91
N GLN A 425 5.50 15.52 -10.93
CA GLN A 425 6.18 16.60 -11.66
C GLN A 425 6.40 16.26 -13.15
N GLU A 426 6.60 15.00 -13.51
CA GLU A 426 6.74 14.56 -14.91
C GLU A 426 5.42 14.61 -15.67
N MET A 427 4.28 14.34 -15.05
CA MET A 427 2.96 14.41 -15.69
C MET A 427 2.53 15.83 -16.08
N MET A 428 3.16 16.88 -15.49
CA MET A 428 2.90 18.28 -15.87
C MET A 428 3.70 18.78 -17.09
N LEU A 429 4.60 17.97 -17.68
CA LEU A 429 5.56 18.40 -18.71
C LEU A 429 5.42 17.72 -20.07
N LEU A 430 4.36 16.94 -20.33
CA LEU A 430 4.16 16.30 -21.63
C LEU A 430 3.19 17.10 -22.52
N PRO A 431 3.67 17.70 -23.63
CA PRO A 431 2.81 18.08 -24.73
C PRO A 431 2.42 16.84 -25.55
N LEU A 432 1.16 16.77 -25.91
CA LEU A 432 0.52 15.74 -26.73
C LEU A 432 1.11 15.68 -28.16
N ASP A 433 2.01 14.68 -28.44
CA ASP A 433 2.24 14.16 -29.81
C ASP A 433 2.97 12.80 -29.73
N ILE A 434 2.18 11.71 -29.81
CA ILE A 434 2.59 10.39 -29.31
C ILE A 434 3.27 9.40 -30.31
N PRO A 435 3.31 9.50 -31.63
CA PRO A 435 3.93 8.42 -32.42
C PRO A 435 5.45 8.50 -32.59
N ASN A 436 6.10 9.65 -32.47
CA ASN A 436 7.54 9.80 -32.68
C ASN A 436 8.38 9.83 -31.39
N LEU A 437 7.74 9.95 -30.23
CA LEU A 437 8.42 10.13 -28.94
C LEU A 437 8.97 8.80 -28.37
N LEU A 438 8.30 7.69 -28.61
CA LEU A 438 8.69 6.37 -28.08
C LEU A 438 10.07 5.88 -28.59
N VAL A 439 10.48 6.27 -29.79
CA VAL A 439 11.79 5.89 -30.36
C VAL A 439 12.90 6.79 -29.80
N SER A 440 12.59 8.06 -29.51
CA SER A 440 13.55 9.05 -28.98
C SER A 440 13.92 8.79 -27.52
N VAL A 441 12.98 8.37 -26.69
CA VAL A 441 13.20 8.15 -25.23
C VAL A 441 14.22 7.04 -24.97
N PHE A 442 14.27 6.00 -25.81
CA PHE A 442 15.27 4.91 -25.68
C PHE A 442 16.69 5.28 -26.15
N GLN A 443 16.90 6.46 -26.71
CA GLN A 443 18.20 6.94 -27.21
C GLN A 443 18.75 8.12 -26.41
N THR A 444 17.96 8.72 -25.51
CA THR A 444 18.36 9.92 -24.77
C THR A 444 19.28 9.57 -23.58
N PRO A 445 20.41 10.27 -23.39
CA PRO A 445 21.25 10.12 -22.20
C PRO A 445 20.48 10.43 -20.93
N HIS A 446 20.70 9.65 -19.87
CA HIS A 446 19.98 9.80 -18.62
C HIS A 446 20.80 9.39 -17.38
N LEU A 447 20.39 9.91 -16.24
CA LEU A 447 20.91 9.51 -14.94
C LEU A 447 20.01 8.44 -14.34
N VAL A 448 20.60 7.36 -13.88
CA VAL A 448 19.93 6.28 -13.14
C VAL A 448 20.27 6.46 -11.67
N ASN A 449 19.26 6.62 -10.84
CA ASN A 449 19.47 6.77 -9.40
C ASN A 449 19.94 5.46 -8.77
N LEU A 450 20.96 5.54 -7.92
CA LEU A 450 21.47 4.42 -7.11
C LEU A 450 21.14 4.68 -5.65
N ASN A 451 20.64 3.66 -4.95
CA ASN A 451 20.24 3.76 -3.55
C ASN A 451 20.94 2.69 -2.70
N GLU A 452 21.07 2.96 -1.39
CA GLU A 452 21.54 1.97 -0.40
C GLU A 452 20.65 0.72 -0.39
N ASP A 453 19.32 0.92 -0.49
CA ASP A 453 18.38 -0.18 -0.69
C ASP A 453 18.43 -0.64 -2.17
N PRO A 454 18.86 -1.86 -2.44
CA PRO A 454 18.91 -2.41 -3.80
C PRO A 454 17.56 -2.38 -4.53
N LEU A 455 16.45 -2.35 -3.78
CA LEU A 455 15.09 -2.32 -4.34
C LEU A 455 14.70 -0.93 -4.86
N MET A 456 15.36 0.09 -4.31
CA MET A 456 15.18 1.50 -4.64
C MET A 456 16.23 1.98 -5.63
N SER A 457 17.26 1.18 -5.87
CA SER A 457 18.28 1.46 -6.86
C SER A 457 17.73 1.24 -8.26
N GLU A 458 18.05 2.14 -9.18
CA GLU A 458 17.64 2.10 -10.59
C GLU A 458 16.15 2.36 -10.87
N CYS A 459 15.36 2.76 -9.87
CA CYS A 459 13.93 3.02 -10.04
C CYS A 459 13.63 4.38 -10.71
N LEU A 460 14.51 5.37 -10.59
CA LEU A 460 14.33 6.69 -11.18
C LEU A 460 15.33 6.96 -12.30
N LEU A 461 14.80 7.48 -13.41
CA LEU A 461 15.56 7.92 -14.58
C LEU A 461 15.36 9.41 -14.77
N TYR A 462 16.46 10.16 -14.82
CA TYR A 462 16.44 11.60 -15.10
C TYR A 462 17.06 11.82 -16.49
N TYR A 463 16.24 12.21 -17.45
CA TYR A 463 16.67 12.43 -18.83
C TYR A 463 17.43 13.75 -18.97
N ILE A 464 18.55 13.71 -19.69
CA ILE A 464 19.35 14.88 -20.02
C ILE A 464 18.90 15.36 -21.41
N LYS A 465 18.33 16.56 -21.45
CA LYS A 465 17.81 17.17 -22.68
C LYS A 465 18.96 17.64 -23.58
N ASP A 466 18.68 17.75 -24.87
CA ASP A 466 19.57 18.47 -25.78
C ASP A 466 19.72 19.93 -25.32
N GLY A 467 20.94 20.42 -25.28
CA GLY A 467 21.27 21.71 -24.71
C GLY A 467 21.59 21.62 -23.21
N ILE A 468 21.06 22.53 -22.41
CA ILE A 468 21.39 22.65 -20.98
C ILE A 468 20.26 22.08 -20.11
N THR A 469 20.63 21.14 -19.24
CA THR A 469 19.78 20.60 -18.19
C THR A 469 20.31 21.04 -16.82
N LYS A 470 19.54 21.85 -16.09
CA LYS A 470 19.93 22.40 -14.79
C LYS A 470 19.48 21.51 -13.65
N VAL A 471 20.34 21.36 -12.63
CA VAL A 471 20.09 20.57 -11.42
C VAL A 471 20.23 21.44 -10.18
N GLY A 472 19.22 21.45 -9.32
CA GLY A 472 19.26 22.25 -8.09
C GLY A 472 18.04 22.00 -7.22
N ARG A 473 17.86 22.85 -6.20
CA ARG A 473 16.71 22.78 -5.29
C ARG A 473 15.46 23.45 -5.86
N LYS A 474 14.30 23.10 -5.31
CA LYS A 474 13.00 23.68 -5.69
C LYS A 474 12.91 25.20 -5.42
N ASP A 475 13.59 25.68 -4.38
CA ASP A 475 13.61 27.07 -3.93
C ASP A 475 14.62 27.95 -4.69
N ALA A 476 15.27 27.43 -5.74
CA ALA A 476 16.19 28.19 -6.59
C ALA A 476 15.48 29.34 -7.31
N ARG A 477 16.19 30.47 -7.49
CA ARG A 477 15.68 31.65 -8.20
C ARG A 477 15.38 31.39 -9.67
N THR A 478 16.08 30.41 -10.27
CA THR A 478 15.86 29.97 -11.65
C THR A 478 15.21 28.59 -11.65
N ARG A 479 14.36 28.32 -12.64
CA ARG A 479 13.74 27.00 -12.80
C ARG A 479 14.81 25.94 -13.03
N GLN A 480 14.78 24.90 -12.22
CA GLN A 480 15.62 23.73 -12.35
C GLN A 480 14.89 22.63 -13.14
N ASP A 481 15.60 21.92 -14.03
CA ASP A 481 15.05 20.82 -14.82
C ASP A 481 15.01 19.53 -13.99
N ILE A 482 16.06 19.29 -13.20
CA ILE A 482 16.13 18.19 -12.24
C ILE A 482 16.15 18.81 -10.84
N VAL A 483 15.09 18.55 -10.09
CA VAL A 483 14.94 19.07 -8.72
C VAL A 483 15.36 17.99 -7.73
N LEU A 484 16.39 18.29 -6.94
CA LEU A 484 16.87 17.43 -5.86
C LEU A 484 16.62 18.13 -4.52
N SER A 485 16.23 17.34 -3.51
CA SER A 485 16.06 17.83 -2.15
C SER A 485 17.26 17.47 -1.27
N GLY A 486 17.42 18.17 -0.16
CA GLY A 486 18.42 17.84 0.86
C GLY A 486 19.43 18.97 1.13
N HIS A 487 19.99 18.93 2.33
CA HIS A 487 20.85 19.99 2.88
C HIS A 487 22.15 20.19 2.08
N PHE A 488 22.70 19.14 1.48
CA PHE A 488 23.92 19.19 0.70
C PHE A 488 23.72 19.62 -0.76
N ILE A 489 22.47 19.83 -1.19
CA ILE A 489 22.17 20.33 -2.53
C ILE A 489 22.04 21.85 -2.48
N LYS A 490 22.71 22.54 -3.40
CA LYS A 490 22.63 24.00 -3.55
C LYS A 490 21.38 24.39 -4.36
N GLU A 491 20.98 25.67 -4.28
CA GLU A 491 19.89 26.23 -5.10
C GLU A 491 20.12 25.92 -6.59
N GLU A 492 21.32 26.25 -7.10
CA GLU A 492 21.86 25.79 -8.38
C GLU A 492 23.08 24.91 -8.07
N HIS A 493 22.98 23.61 -8.37
CA HIS A 493 24.02 22.67 -7.96
C HIS A 493 24.97 22.31 -9.07
N CYS A 494 24.47 21.94 -10.25
CA CYS A 494 25.27 21.69 -11.45
C CYS A 494 24.38 21.79 -12.71
N CYS A 495 25.02 21.83 -13.87
CA CYS A 495 24.31 21.67 -15.13
C CYS A 495 24.96 20.59 -16.01
N PHE A 496 24.13 19.97 -16.83
CA PHE A 496 24.56 19.07 -17.90
C PHE A 496 24.35 19.76 -19.23
N THR A 497 25.40 19.79 -20.05
CA THR A 497 25.32 20.29 -21.42
C THR A 497 25.44 19.13 -22.37
N SER A 498 24.38 18.84 -23.10
CA SER A 498 24.32 17.82 -24.16
C SER A 498 24.51 18.51 -25.52
N THR A 499 25.50 18.08 -26.29
CA THR A 499 25.78 18.60 -27.63
C THR A 499 26.01 17.44 -28.59
N ILE A 500 25.46 17.55 -29.80
CA ILE A 500 25.73 16.59 -30.86
C ILE A 500 26.98 17.07 -31.60
N GLY A 501 28.04 16.27 -31.54
CA GLY A 501 29.28 16.56 -32.26
C GLY A 501 29.15 16.46 -33.79
N MET A 502 30.10 16.99 -34.54
CA MET A 502 30.16 16.91 -36.02
C MET A 502 30.20 15.46 -36.57
N SER A 503 30.54 14.48 -35.71
CA SER A 503 30.56 13.06 -36.03
C SER A 503 29.21 12.37 -35.78
N GLY A 504 28.19 13.11 -35.32
CA GLY A 504 26.89 12.53 -34.93
C GLY A 504 26.88 11.87 -33.53
N GLU A 505 28.01 11.90 -32.82
CA GLU A 505 28.11 11.35 -31.46
C GLU A 505 27.68 12.43 -30.44
N GLY A 506 26.74 12.07 -29.55
CA GLY A 506 26.35 12.92 -28.42
C GLY A 506 27.45 13.01 -27.38
N VAL A 507 27.77 14.22 -26.92
CA VAL A 507 28.71 14.43 -25.81
C VAL A 507 27.99 15.17 -24.69
N VAL A 508 27.97 14.57 -23.50
CA VAL A 508 27.41 15.18 -22.29
C VAL A 508 28.52 15.65 -21.36
N VAL A 509 28.50 16.94 -21.02
CA VAL A 509 29.43 17.57 -20.11
C VAL A 509 28.72 17.97 -18.83
N LEU A 510 29.27 17.58 -17.67
CA LEU A 510 28.84 18.01 -16.35
C LEU A 510 29.68 19.22 -15.91
N GLU A 511 29.01 20.29 -15.51
CA GLU A 511 29.65 21.50 -14.96
C GLU A 511 29.05 21.80 -13.58
N PRO A 512 29.85 21.74 -12.48
CA PRO A 512 29.37 22.06 -11.15
C PRO A 512 29.23 23.58 -10.98
N CYS A 513 28.24 24.03 -10.21
CA CYS A 513 28.12 25.42 -9.80
C CYS A 513 29.04 25.74 -8.63
N ASP A 514 29.34 27.03 -8.43
CA ASP A 514 30.26 27.49 -7.39
C ASP A 514 29.81 27.02 -5.99
N GLY A 515 30.75 26.36 -5.29
CA GLY A 515 30.54 25.85 -3.94
C GLY A 515 29.66 24.59 -3.85
N ALA A 516 29.25 24.03 -4.99
CA ALA A 516 28.55 22.74 -5.01
C ALA A 516 29.54 21.57 -4.92
N GLU A 517 29.18 20.57 -4.11
CA GLU A 517 29.99 19.36 -3.96
C GLU A 517 29.47 18.29 -4.92
N THR A 518 30.15 18.14 -6.05
CA THR A 518 29.83 17.14 -7.08
C THR A 518 31.05 16.26 -7.33
N TYR A 519 30.82 14.95 -7.42
CA TYR A 519 31.86 13.95 -7.61
C TYR A 519 31.55 13.07 -8.79
N VAL A 520 32.55 12.75 -9.61
CA VAL A 520 32.45 11.77 -10.71
C VAL A 520 33.50 10.68 -10.47
N ASN A 521 33.01 9.44 -10.39
CA ASN A 521 33.83 8.27 -10.06
C ASN A 521 34.70 8.52 -8.80
N GLY A 522 34.06 9.03 -7.74
CA GLY A 522 34.68 9.34 -6.45
C GLY A 522 35.67 10.50 -6.45
N LYS A 523 35.87 11.24 -7.55
CA LYS A 523 36.74 12.42 -7.61
C LYS A 523 35.89 13.68 -7.64
N ARG A 524 36.25 14.67 -6.82
CA ARG A 524 35.57 15.97 -6.82
C ARG A 524 35.78 16.68 -8.16
N VAL A 525 34.69 17.17 -8.73
CA VAL A 525 34.67 17.92 -9.99
C VAL A 525 34.66 19.42 -9.67
N THR A 526 35.61 20.16 -10.25
CA THR A 526 35.73 21.61 -10.09
C THR A 526 35.78 22.35 -11.44
N ALA A 527 35.74 21.60 -12.54
CA ALA A 527 35.77 22.11 -13.90
C ALA A 527 34.86 21.25 -14.79
N PRO A 528 34.40 21.77 -15.96
CA PRO A 528 33.58 21.00 -16.88
C PRO A 528 34.20 19.64 -17.22
N THR A 529 33.44 18.57 -17.03
CA THR A 529 33.90 17.18 -17.17
C THR A 529 33.02 16.42 -18.13
N VAL A 530 33.62 15.80 -19.15
CA VAL A 530 32.91 14.94 -20.11
C VAL A 530 32.53 13.63 -19.43
N LEU A 531 31.25 13.28 -19.54
CA LEU A 531 30.71 12.03 -19.00
C LEU A 531 30.81 10.90 -20.03
N ARG A 532 30.99 9.68 -19.51
CA ARG A 532 30.91 8.43 -20.28
C ARG A 532 29.89 7.51 -19.65
N SER A 533 29.22 6.71 -20.46
CA SER A 533 28.28 5.71 -19.98
C SER A 533 28.93 4.84 -18.88
N GLY A 534 28.20 4.63 -17.77
CA GLY A 534 28.71 3.94 -16.57
C GLY A 534 29.42 4.85 -15.54
N ASN A 535 29.62 6.17 -15.80
CA ASN A 535 30.16 7.07 -14.79
C ASN A 535 29.21 7.18 -13.60
N ARG A 536 29.76 7.16 -12.39
CA ARG A 536 29.04 7.37 -11.13
C ARG A 536 29.17 8.84 -10.76
N ILE A 537 28.02 9.46 -10.50
CA ILE A 537 27.93 10.87 -10.15
C ILE A 537 27.32 10.96 -8.75
N ILE A 538 27.99 11.68 -7.84
CA ILE A 538 27.49 11.93 -6.50
C ILE A 538 27.30 13.44 -6.39
N MET A 539 26.06 13.86 -6.07
CA MET A 539 25.69 15.26 -5.88
C MET A 539 25.39 15.51 -4.41
N GLY A 540 26.09 16.44 -3.85
CA GLY A 540 26.03 16.70 -2.42
C GLY A 540 26.33 15.45 -1.61
N LYS A 541 26.54 14.96 -0.76
CA LYS A 541 26.88 13.72 -0.04
C LYS A 541 25.71 12.74 0.10
N SER A 542 24.61 12.90 -0.65
CA SER A 542 23.38 12.13 -0.46
C SER A 542 22.77 11.52 -1.71
N HIS A 543 23.03 12.07 -2.89
CA HIS A 543 22.44 11.61 -4.14
C HIS A 543 23.49 10.94 -5.02
N VAL A 544 23.27 9.67 -5.35
CA VAL A 544 24.17 8.85 -6.18
C VAL A 544 23.46 8.46 -7.46
N PHE A 545 24.13 8.69 -8.59
CA PHE A 545 23.62 8.39 -9.91
C PHE A 545 24.63 7.62 -10.75
N ARG A 546 24.15 6.79 -11.64
CA ARG A 546 24.91 6.24 -12.76
C ARG A 546 24.47 6.94 -14.03
N PHE A 547 25.42 7.54 -14.74
CA PHE A 547 25.17 8.10 -16.07
C PHE A 547 25.07 6.98 -17.09
N ASN A 548 24.03 6.98 -17.90
CA ASN A 548 23.80 6.02 -18.97
C ASN A 548 23.59 6.76 -20.29
N ASP A 549 24.42 6.45 -21.26
CA ASP A 549 24.27 6.88 -22.66
C ASP A 549 24.01 5.63 -23.50
N PRO A 550 22.76 5.44 -23.97
CA PRO A 550 22.38 4.22 -24.69
C PRO A 550 23.15 4.01 -25.99
N GLU A 551 23.56 5.09 -26.66
CA GLU A 551 24.27 5.01 -27.92
C GLU A 551 25.75 4.62 -27.72
N GLN A 552 26.44 5.24 -26.76
CA GLN A 552 27.76 4.82 -26.32
C GLN A 552 27.78 3.36 -25.85
N ALA A 553 26.80 2.96 -25.04
CA ALA A 553 26.70 1.61 -24.51
C ALA A 553 26.50 0.57 -25.64
N ARG A 554 25.79 0.93 -26.71
CA ARG A 554 25.64 0.06 -27.91
C ARG A 554 26.96 -0.07 -28.66
N GLN A 555 27.66 1.03 -28.94
CA GLN A 555 28.92 1.05 -29.66
C GLN A 555 30.02 0.27 -28.91
N GLU A 556 30.06 0.36 -27.57
CA GLU A 556 31.03 -0.39 -26.77
C GLU A 556 30.77 -1.90 -26.80
N ARG A 557 29.49 -2.33 -26.81
CA ARG A 557 29.11 -3.76 -26.95
C ARG A 557 29.48 -4.33 -28.32
N GLU A 558 29.41 -3.52 -29.37
CA GLU A 558 29.78 -3.93 -30.74
C GLU A 558 31.30 -4.03 -30.93
N ARG A 559 32.08 -3.25 -30.15
CA ARG A 559 33.57 -3.24 -30.22
C ARG A 559 34.23 -4.33 -29.39
N THR A 560 33.56 -4.96 -28.43
CA THR A 560 34.14 -5.96 -27.54
C THR A 560 33.33 -7.26 -27.53
N PRO A 561 33.72 -8.29 -28.32
CA PRO A 561 33.12 -9.61 -28.18
C PRO A 561 33.67 -10.28 -26.92
N CYS A 562 32.77 -10.58 -25.97
CA CYS A 562 32.84 -11.55 -24.88
C CYS A 562 34.22 -11.71 -24.18
N ALA A 563 34.37 -11.02 -23.04
CA ALA A 563 35.17 -11.54 -21.95
C ALA A 563 34.24 -11.62 -20.72
N GLU A 564 33.84 -12.83 -20.35
CA GLU A 564 33.16 -13.15 -19.11
C GLU A 564 34.11 -12.95 -17.94
N THR A 565 34.14 -11.75 -17.37
CA THR A 565 34.55 -11.53 -15.99
C THR A 565 33.33 -10.95 -15.29
N PRO A 566 32.89 -11.50 -14.14
CA PRO A 566 31.85 -10.86 -13.35
C PRO A 566 32.43 -9.55 -12.82
N ALA A 567 32.10 -8.45 -13.51
CA ALA A 567 32.37 -7.12 -13.00
C ALA A 567 31.61 -6.96 -11.69
N GLU A 568 32.26 -6.46 -10.63
CA GLU A 568 31.54 -6.09 -9.39
C GLU A 568 30.35 -5.19 -9.76
N PRO A 569 29.17 -5.45 -9.15
CA PRO A 569 27.98 -4.67 -9.45
C PRO A 569 28.26 -3.20 -9.11
N VAL A 570 28.05 -2.31 -10.09
CA VAL A 570 28.19 -0.87 -9.93
C VAL A 570 26.93 -0.35 -9.25
N ASP A 571 26.85 -0.57 -7.95
CA ASP A 571 25.74 -0.18 -7.08
C ASP A 571 26.10 1.02 -6.17
N TRP A 572 25.16 1.40 -5.32
CA TRP A 572 25.35 2.47 -4.33
C TRP A 572 26.52 2.18 -3.38
N ALA A 573 26.63 0.93 -2.91
CA ALA A 573 27.70 0.54 -1.97
C ALA A 573 29.09 0.67 -2.60
N PHE A 574 29.20 0.38 -3.90
CA PHE A 574 30.43 0.60 -4.66
C PHE A 574 30.77 2.09 -4.75
N ALA A 575 29.78 2.95 -5.06
CA ALA A 575 29.99 4.41 -5.17
C ALA A 575 30.38 5.02 -3.82
N GLN A 576 29.79 4.58 -2.72
CA GLN A 576 30.12 4.99 -1.35
C GLN A 576 31.56 4.61 -1.00
N ARG A 577 31.96 3.36 -1.24
CA ARG A 577 33.31 2.87 -0.99
C ARG A 577 34.33 3.68 -1.79
N GLU A 578 34.04 3.95 -3.05
CA GLU A 578 34.89 4.76 -3.94
C GLU A 578 35.07 6.19 -3.43
N LEU A 579 34.02 6.82 -2.88
CA LEU A 579 34.08 8.16 -2.29
C LEU A 579 34.89 8.15 -0.99
N LEU A 580 34.67 7.13 -0.14
CA LEU A 580 35.44 6.97 1.09
C LEU A 580 36.93 6.76 0.81
N GLU A 581 37.28 5.89 -0.12
CA GLU A 581 38.69 5.62 -0.47
C GLU A 581 39.40 6.81 -1.11
N LYS A 582 38.70 7.58 -1.96
CA LYS A 582 39.34 8.67 -2.73
C LYS A 582 39.27 10.03 -2.05
N GLN A 583 38.30 10.26 -1.16
CA GLN A 583 38.06 11.56 -0.53
C GLN A 583 37.98 11.49 1.00
N GLY A 584 37.91 10.29 1.59
CA GLY A 584 37.75 10.10 3.04
C GLY A 584 36.33 10.47 3.54
N ILE A 585 35.33 10.54 2.66
CA ILE A 585 33.96 10.93 3.00
C ILE A 585 33.11 9.67 3.16
N ASP A 586 32.59 9.46 4.36
CA ASP A 586 31.58 8.43 4.64
C ASP A 586 30.19 9.05 4.57
N MET A 587 29.48 8.80 3.49
CA MET A 587 28.14 9.35 3.24
C MET A 587 27.14 8.96 4.33
N LYS A 588 27.22 7.73 4.83
CA LYS A 588 26.30 7.21 5.84
C LYS A 588 26.52 7.91 7.18
N GLN A 589 27.78 8.01 7.61
CA GLN A 589 28.14 8.68 8.86
C GLN A 589 27.74 10.17 8.83
N GLU A 590 27.91 10.85 7.71
CA GLU A 590 27.51 12.26 7.56
C GLU A 590 25.98 12.45 7.64
N MET A 591 25.23 11.51 7.04
CA MET A 591 23.75 11.52 7.12
C MET A 591 23.26 11.20 8.52
N ASP A 592 23.79 10.16 9.16
CA ASP A 592 23.43 9.76 10.53
C ASP A 592 23.73 10.88 11.54
N GLN A 593 24.89 11.55 11.40
CA GLN A 593 25.24 12.68 12.26
C GLN A 593 24.23 13.83 12.10
N ARG A 594 23.84 14.14 10.87
CA ARG A 594 22.90 15.22 10.60
C ARG A 594 21.50 14.91 11.13
N LEU A 595 21.07 13.66 10.99
CA LEU A 595 19.81 13.19 11.54
C LEU A 595 19.81 13.34 13.07
N GLN A 596 20.89 12.90 13.72
CA GLN A 596 21.03 13.04 15.17
C GLN A 596 21.00 14.49 15.64
N ASP A 597 21.68 15.40 14.91
CA ASP A 597 21.67 16.84 15.23
C ASP A 597 20.25 17.43 15.15
N LEU A 598 19.46 17.02 14.13
CA LEU A 598 18.07 17.45 13.97
C LEU A 598 17.16 16.85 15.04
N GLU A 599 17.33 15.57 15.41
CA GLU A 599 16.58 14.94 16.49
C GLU A 599 16.86 15.61 17.83
N ASP A 600 18.10 16.00 18.10
CA ASP A 600 18.48 16.72 19.31
C ASP A 600 17.91 18.14 19.35
N GLN A 601 17.87 18.83 18.20
CA GLN A 601 17.20 20.12 18.08
C GLN A 601 15.70 19.98 18.33
N TYR A 602 15.03 19.03 17.68
CA TYR A 602 13.61 18.74 17.88
C TYR A 602 13.29 18.44 19.34
N ARG A 603 14.11 17.62 20.01
CA ARG A 603 13.91 17.29 21.44
C ARG A 603 13.96 18.54 22.31
N LYS A 604 14.91 19.44 22.06
CA LYS A 604 15.03 20.71 22.79
C LYS A 604 13.83 21.61 22.56
N GLU A 605 13.38 21.76 21.31
CA GLU A 605 12.21 22.58 20.97
C GLU A 605 10.94 21.99 21.62
N LYS A 606 10.79 20.68 21.61
CA LYS A 606 9.68 19.97 22.26
C LYS A 606 9.69 20.12 23.78
N GLU A 607 10.86 20.07 24.44
CA GLU A 607 11.00 20.29 25.89
C GLU A 607 10.63 21.73 26.25
N VAL A 608 11.03 22.72 25.45
CA VAL A 608 10.67 24.13 25.64
C VAL A 608 9.16 24.32 25.47
N ALA A 609 8.55 23.73 24.45
CA ALA A 609 7.13 23.80 24.21
C ALA A 609 6.32 23.14 25.35
N SER A 610 6.78 21.98 25.84
CA SER A 610 6.16 21.30 27.01
C SER A 610 6.27 22.12 28.28
N SER A 611 7.44 22.73 28.55
CA SER A 611 7.63 23.59 29.72
C SER A 611 6.73 24.82 29.68
N LEU A 612 6.58 25.46 28.53
CA LEU A 612 5.67 26.59 28.34
C LEU A 612 4.21 26.18 28.54
N LEU A 613 3.83 24.99 28.09
CA LEU A 613 2.48 24.45 28.27
C LEU A 613 2.19 24.21 29.78
N ASP A 614 3.17 23.64 30.52
CA ASP A 614 3.07 23.42 31.95
C ASP A 614 2.97 24.75 32.73
N ASP A 615 3.73 25.77 32.31
CA ASP A 615 3.67 27.10 32.93
C ASP A 615 2.33 27.78 32.63
N LEU A 616 1.79 27.66 31.43
CA LEU A 616 0.45 28.16 31.06
C LEU A 616 -0.67 27.45 31.84
N GLN A 617 -0.55 26.15 32.08
CA GLN A 617 -1.50 25.41 32.91
C GLN A 617 -1.42 25.87 34.38
N ARG A 618 -0.23 26.16 34.90
CA ARG A 618 -0.05 26.69 36.25
C ARG A 618 -0.64 28.08 36.43
N VAL A 619 -0.44 28.98 35.45
CA VAL A 619 -1.03 30.33 35.44
C VAL A 619 -2.54 30.26 35.38
N SER A 620 -3.11 29.41 34.49
CA SER A 620 -4.55 29.19 34.43
C SER A 620 -5.15 28.64 35.74
N LEU A 621 -4.46 27.72 36.41
CA LEU A 621 -4.87 27.19 37.71
C LEU A 621 -4.78 28.25 38.83
N GLN A 622 -3.77 29.12 38.80
CA GLN A 622 -3.64 30.21 39.77
C GLN A 622 -4.74 31.25 39.56
N ASP A 623 -5.03 31.66 38.35
CA ASP A 623 -6.12 32.59 38.04
C ASP A 623 -7.49 31.99 38.40
N PHE A 624 -7.68 30.67 38.19
CA PHE A 624 -8.88 29.97 38.62
C PHE A 624 -9.04 29.92 40.12
N LEU A 625 -7.96 29.66 40.87
CA LEU A 625 -7.96 29.68 42.34
C LEU A 625 -8.17 31.10 42.90
N PHE A 626 -7.61 32.15 42.26
CA PHE A 626 -7.85 33.55 42.59
C PHE A 626 -9.30 33.95 42.36
N GLY A 627 -9.89 33.52 41.23
CA GLY A 627 -11.31 33.76 40.91
C GLY A 627 -12.25 33.06 41.92
N LEU A 628 -11.94 31.83 42.31
CA LEU A 628 -12.68 31.11 43.35
C LEU A 628 -12.55 31.77 44.74
N ALA A 629 -11.36 32.28 45.11
CA ALA A 629 -11.16 33.01 46.35
C ALA A 629 -11.94 34.32 46.37
N PHE A 630 -12.06 35.03 45.23
CA PHE A 630 -12.87 36.26 45.15
C PHE A 630 -14.37 35.96 45.27
N LEU A 631 -14.86 34.88 44.65
CA LEU A 631 -16.27 34.47 44.75
C LEU A 631 -16.67 34.01 46.17
N VAL A 632 -15.73 33.44 46.91
CA VAL A 632 -15.95 33.04 48.30
C VAL A 632 -15.95 34.25 49.23
N ILE A 633 -15.21 35.32 48.93
CA ILE A 633 -15.15 36.54 49.75
C ILE A 633 -16.37 37.42 49.49
N ASP A 634 -16.90 37.51 48.27
CA ASP A 634 -18.12 38.26 47.94
C ASP A 634 -19.44 37.57 48.36
N GLY A 635 -19.38 36.25 48.66
CA GLY A 635 -20.54 35.51 49.17
C GLY A 635 -20.72 35.56 50.68
N PHE A 636 -19.90 36.28 51.40
CA PHE A 636 -19.95 36.44 52.88
C PHE A 636 -20.17 37.89 53.34
N ASN A 637 -20.56 38.84 52.46
CA ASN A 637 -21.03 40.16 52.84
C ASN A 637 -22.52 40.36 52.56
#